data_d878b72884af33a7d445ad9b19c50f02
#
_entry.id   d878b72884af33a7d445ad9b19c50f02
#
_cell.length_a   1.000
_cell.length_b   1.000
_cell.length_c   1.000
_cell.angle_alpha   90.00
_cell.angle_beta   90.00
_cell.angle_gamma   90.00
#
_symmetry.space_group_name_H-M   'P 1'
#
loop_
_entity.id
_entity.type
_entity.pdbx_description
1 polymer ?
#
loop_
_entity_poly.entity_id
_entity_poly.type
_entity_poly.pdbx_seq_one_letter_code
_entity_poly.pdbx_strand_id
1 'polypeptide(L)'
;NVKGSKGSEISGWEPAGAAVLGYNFNDRLGVIATFSYEKTNNHVNVLGGDNRGNWAFDEGRRDTATVPTNYYAPEYRYVTDRDQYRRRWGASIGINYRATDELEVSAQYFHSDLKIDTREASVKFPFGQGESQGLVGDYSIDGNGVLTDGTVRAQSAEAISFVDVSNIKSDNVQFGLDWDNDTNFRVSMMANYSSSSMKREVANNDVRYTAYGVRGPGTSGPQPGFTPNSAAPPTFDFTYRNGEFPSFGIAPGSPQDLFNNPDFGFFKSHWAFGDRSDIEGHSLRADFAYDVDNDYTNTVTISAGFRYGQRTVDFTSGRYLADLSGKGELDATAIPESERVDGFSYNWTPYSYFQDGGIGFKICDLPEVNKPAAFAGCSRFGDSPAVFTPYETFLSNPERVEAITNFAGGGRIEGDTVLVADRSRMTNALEWIQALYPDTPFSFFEDPLQTYRVKEETKSGYIMADMGGVDDPYHVNVGLRIVNTDLTIDQNQPANADPSYWGTDSWNGVLRDFTTNTVMRSYTDFLPSANAVFDVSENSKVRFSAARVVARQPLVSLGQGFATDFTRDPADDLFKFTSGSRGNAELDPFRAYQFDLGFEHYFGSQGLLSAGLFWKEVDSFIVNETVAVFVNDQAGGRVGPVSQPANGSGGRVKGFELAAQYAFDFGLGFTANYTFSDTETDFSTDFTDNLPLPGVSKHSANGQVYFERYGFAARASYSWRSKQYLGNFGFADGSVTRTLGIYQKSFGQLDGQISYQLTDNFEVFAEAINITKADTSVYLQFPELPFRFESGSRRIYGGVKFNF
;
A
#
# COMPACT_ATOMS: atom_id res chain seq x y z
N ASN A 1 -2.14 25.82 -18.60
CA ASN A 1 -1.40 24.65 -19.05
C ASN A 1 -2.41 23.55 -19.41
N VAL A 2 -2.29 23.01 -20.63
CA VAL A 2 -3.10 21.87 -21.11
C VAL A 2 -2.12 20.85 -21.69
N LYS A 3 -2.26 19.59 -21.25
CA LYS A 3 -1.43 18.49 -21.72
C LYS A 3 -2.25 17.22 -21.95
N GLY A 4 -1.78 16.37 -22.83
CA GLY A 4 -2.22 15.00 -22.95
C GLY A 4 -1.09 14.05 -22.57
N SER A 5 -1.39 12.90 -21.99
CA SER A 5 -0.43 11.85 -21.71
C SER A 5 -0.82 10.53 -22.37
N LYS A 6 0.17 9.66 -22.58
CA LYS A 6 -0.02 8.30 -23.06
C LYS A 6 1.00 7.36 -22.42
N GLY A 7 0.52 6.29 -21.79
CA GLY A 7 1.34 5.18 -21.33
C GLY A 7 1.73 4.23 -22.47
N SER A 8 2.85 3.52 -22.36
CA SER A 8 3.37 2.63 -23.40
C SER A 8 2.47 1.41 -23.69
N GLU A 9 1.71 0.99 -22.69
CA GLU A 9 0.85 -0.21 -22.75
C GLU A 9 -0.65 0.15 -22.78
N ILE A 10 -0.99 1.42 -23.01
CA ILE A 10 -2.37 1.93 -22.95
C ILE A 10 -2.77 2.55 -24.28
N SER A 11 -4.01 2.30 -24.71
CA SER A 11 -4.59 2.93 -25.87
C SER A 11 -5.19 4.29 -25.56
N GLY A 12 -4.90 5.30 -26.39
CA GLY A 12 -5.48 6.65 -26.30
C GLY A 12 -4.63 7.65 -25.52
N TRP A 13 -5.03 8.92 -25.61
CA TRP A 13 -4.45 10.05 -24.91
C TRP A 13 -5.32 10.44 -23.72
N GLU A 14 -4.69 10.81 -22.63
CA GLU A 14 -5.31 11.15 -21.36
C GLU A 14 -5.15 12.65 -21.11
N PRO A 15 -6.27 13.37 -20.88
CA PRO A 15 -6.22 14.80 -20.70
C PRO A 15 -5.72 15.18 -19.30
N ALA A 16 -4.92 16.25 -19.25
CA ALA A 16 -4.62 16.96 -18.02
C ALA A 16 -4.54 18.47 -18.31
N GLY A 17 -4.86 19.28 -17.32
CA GLY A 17 -4.77 20.71 -17.43
C GLY A 17 -4.79 21.41 -16.09
N ALA A 18 -4.21 22.60 -16.05
CA ALA A 18 -4.28 23.48 -14.89
C ALA A 18 -4.44 24.93 -15.35
N ALA A 19 -5.23 25.70 -14.57
CA ALA A 19 -5.39 27.13 -14.73
C ALA A 19 -5.09 27.80 -13.40
N VAL A 20 -4.41 28.93 -13.46
CA VAL A 20 -4.17 29.85 -12.35
C VAL A 20 -4.60 31.23 -12.80
N LEU A 21 -5.50 31.84 -12.05
CA LEU A 21 -6.02 33.18 -12.28
C LEU A 21 -5.73 34.02 -11.04
N GLY A 22 -4.98 35.10 -11.22
CA GLY A 22 -4.70 36.05 -10.17
C GLY A 22 -5.16 37.44 -10.58
N TYR A 23 -5.74 38.19 -9.66
CA TYR A 23 -6.16 39.56 -9.88
C TYR A 23 -5.97 40.40 -8.63
N ASN A 24 -5.31 41.54 -8.79
CA ASN A 24 -5.19 42.55 -7.77
C ASN A 24 -6.23 43.66 -8.06
N PHE A 25 -7.26 43.74 -7.22
CA PHE A 25 -8.30 44.76 -7.33
C PHE A 25 -7.74 46.16 -7.03
N ASN A 26 -6.75 46.23 -6.18
CA ASN A 26 -5.97 47.41 -5.81
C ASN A 26 -4.69 46.95 -5.10
N ASP A 27 -3.89 47.90 -4.62
CA ASP A 27 -2.63 47.60 -3.89
C ASP A 27 -2.83 46.86 -2.56
N ARG A 28 -4.08 46.65 -2.12
CA ARG A 28 -4.44 46.07 -0.82
C ARG A 28 -5.19 44.75 -0.93
N LEU A 29 -5.85 44.48 -2.06
CA LEU A 29 -6.67 43.29 -2.21
C LEU A 29 -6.27 42.48 -3.45
N GLY A 30 -5.75 41.29 -3.22
CA GLY A 30 -5.45 40.28 -4.23
C GLY A 30 -6.31 39.03 -4.06
N VAL A 31 -6.69 38.45 -5.17
CA VAL A 31 -7.40 37.15 -5.23
C VAL A 31 -6.67 36.24 -6.20
N ILE A 32 -6.48 34.99 -5.80
CA ILE A 32 -5.95 33.93 -6.65
C ILE A 32 -6.91 32.75 -6.67
N ALA A 33 -7.16 32.20 -7.84
CA ALA A 33 -7.93 30.97 -7.99
C ALA A 33 -7.14 29.97 -8.83
N THR A 34 -7.16 28.70 -8.42
CA THR A 34 -6.52 27.63 -9.17
C THR A 34 -7.53 26.51 -9.46
N PHE A 35 -7.34 25.88 -10.59
CA PHE A 35 -8.05 24.66 -10.96
C PHE A 35 -7.08 23.69 -11.63
N SER A 36 -7.17 22.42 -11.31
CA SER A 36 -6.41 21.36 -11.97
C SER A 36 -7.28 20.14 -12.21
N TYR A 37 -7.04 19.49 -13.32
CA TYR A 37 -7.66 18.20 -13.67
C TYR A 37 -6.60 17.30 -14.31
N GLU A 38 -6.59 16.03 -13.91
CA GLU A 38 -5.72 15.03 -14.51
C GLU A 38 -6.43 13.67 -14.54
N LYS A 39 -6.36 13.01 -15.70
CA LYS A 39 -6.70 11.61 -15.85
C LYS A 39 -5.44 10.87 -16.26
N THR A 40 -5.13 9.75 -15.57
CA THR A 40 -4.01 8.87 -15.91
C THR A 40 -4.42 7.41 -15.80
N ASN A 41 -4.02 6.62 -16.75
CA ASN A 41 -4.19 5.18 -16.74
C ASN A 41 -2.80 4.55 -16.79
N ASN A 42 -2.59 3.51 -16.01
CA ASN A 42 -1.37 2.73 -15.97
C ASN A 42 -1.70 1.27 -16.23
N HIS A 43 -0.85 0.62 -17.02
CA HIS A 43 -0.88 -0.82 -17.17
C HIS A 43 0.50 -1.38 -16.79
N VAL A 44 0.52 -2.41 -15.98
CA VAL A 44 1.73 -3.09 -15.55
C VAL A 44 1.48 -4.59 -15.41
N ASN A 45 2.48 -5.38 -15.75
CA ASN A 45 2.46 -6.81 -15.51
C ASN A 45 3.21 -7.10 -14.22
N VAL A 46 2.61 -7.90 -13.34
CA VAL A 46 3.17 -8.21 -12.03
C VAL A 46 3.30 -9.72 -11.89
N LEU A 47 4.47 -10.15 -11.42
CA LEU A 47 4.65 -11.49 -10.89
C LEU A 47 4.62 -11.40 -9.37
N GLY A 48 3.87 -12.28 -8.75
CA GLY A 48 3.94 -12.48 -7.32
C GLY A 48 3.42 -11.37 -6.46
N GLY A 49 2.66 -10.48 -6.90
CA GLY A 49 2.20 -9.34 -6.11
C GLY A 49 0.71 -9.18 -6.18
N ASP A 50 -0.04 -10.00 -5.51
CA ASP A 50 -1.36 -9.53 -5.16
C ASP A 50 -1.34 -8.87 -3.77
N ASN A 51 -2.26 -7.94 -3.55
CA ASN A 51 -2.43 -7.29 -2.26
C ASN A 51 -3.00 -8.23 -1.18
N ARG A 52 -3.14 -9.51 -1.48
CA ARG A 52 -3.74 -10.52 -0.62
C ARG A 52 -2.77 -11.20 0.34
N GLY A 53 -1.46 -10.90 0.22
CA GLY A 53 -0.45 -11.25 1.23
C GLY A 53 -0.20 -12.75 1.46
N ASN A 54 -0.75 -13.62 0.63
CA ASN A 54 -0.62 -15.06 0.80
C ASN A 54 0.65 -15.59 0.13
N TRP A 55 1.78 -15.29 0.74
CA TRP A 55 3.06 -15.86 0.40
C TRP A 55 3.41 -16.90 1.44
N ALA A 56 3.13 -18.14 1.15
CA ALA A 56 3.71 -19.23 1.89
C ALA A 56 4.85 -19.84 1.06
N PHE A 57 5.99 -20.04 1.70
CA PHE A 57 7.03 -20.88 1.16
C PHE A 57 6.92 -22.22 1.82
N ASP A 58 6.95 -23.25 0.99
CA ASP A 58 7.14 -24.61 1.47
C ASP A 58 8.59 -25.03 1.16
N GLU A 59 9.35 -25.44 2.18
CA GLU A 59 10.53 -26.25 1.96
C GLU A 59 10.04 -27.57 1.39
N GLY A 60 10.08 -27.65 0.07
CA GLY A 60 9.71 -28.78 -0.80
C GLY A 60 9.49 -30.14 -0.20
N ARG A 61 8.48 -30.28 0.64
CA ARG A 61 8.07 -31.52 1.25
C ARG A 61 7.21 -32.36 0.33
N ARG A 62 7.59 -32.51 -0.93
CA ARG A 62 6.85 -33.49 -1.68
C ARG A 62 7.70 -34.70 -1.90
N ASP A 63 7.44 -35.55 -0.98
CA ASP A 63 7.81 -36.94 -0.95
C ASP A 63 7.17 -37.71 -2.12
N THR A 64 7.64 -37.40 -3.30
CA THR A 64 7.67 -38.40 -4.32
C THR A 64 9.10 -38.95 -4.28
N ALA A 65 9.28 -40.24 -4.27
CA ALA A 65 10.55 -40.97 -4.12
C ALA A 65 11.68 -40.56 -5.10
N THR A 66 11.55 -39.45 -5.81
CA THR A 66 12.41 -38.93 -6.87
C THR A 66 12.88 -37.49 -6.68
N VAL A 67 12.35 -36.75 -5.70
CA VAL A 67 12.72 -35.33 -5.46
C VAL A 67 13.56 -35.27 -4.20
N PRO A 68 14.73 -34.59 -4.18
CA PRO A 68 15.48 -34.35 -2.98
C PRO A 68 14.61 -33.63 -1.95
N THR A 69 14.66 -34.09 -0.74
CA THR A 69 14.05 -33.37 0.40
C THR A 69 14.76 -32.06 0.57
N ASN A 70 14.02 -30.95 0.64
CA ASN A 70 14.43 -29.59 0.98
C ASN A 70 14.93 -28.75 -0.20
N TYR A 71 14.02 -28.04 -0.83
CA TYR A 71 14.30 -26.93 -1.73
C TYR A 71 13.35 -25.76 -1.42
N TYR A 72 13.80 -24.54 -1.72
CA TYR A 72 12.97 -23.36 -1.60
C TYR A 72 12.10 -23.23 -2.85
N ALA A 73 10.78 -23.23 -2.66
CA ALA A 73 9.82 -22.96 -3.71
C ALA A 73 8.62 -22.17 -3.14
N PRO A 74 7.99 -21.32 -3.93
CA PRO A 74 6.75 -20.68 -3.49
C PRO A 74 5.61 -21.70 -3.44
N GLU A 75 4.68 -21.51 -2.53
CA GLU A 75 3.44 -22.28 -2.53
C GLU A 75 2.60 -22.01 -3.78
N TYR A 76 2.49 -20.72 -4.11
CA TYR A 76 1.77 -20.23 -5.28
C TYR A 76 2.58 -19.17 -6.02
N ARG A 77 2.33 -19.04 -7.33
CA ARG A 77 2.78 -17.90 -8.13
C ARG A 77 1.59 -17.25 -8.81
N TYR A 78 1.55 -15.95 -8.70
CA TYR A 78 0.58 -15.13 -9.39
C TYR A 78 1.26 -14.42 -10.55
N VAL A 79 0.68 -14.55 -11.74
CA VAL A 79 0.98 -13.70 -12.88
C VAL A 79 -0.22 -12.79 -13.07
N THR A 80 -0.01 -11.49 -12.99
CA THR A 80 -1.09 -10.50 -12.91
C THR A 80 -0.97 -9.47 -14.01
N ASP A 81 -2.07 -9.24 -14.69
CA ASP A 81 -2.33 -8.12 -15.58
C ASP A 81 -3.07 -7.05 -14.76
N ARG A 82 -2.46 -5.87 -14.58
CA ARG A 82 -2.99 -4.81 -13.73
C ARG A 82 -3.19 -3.54 -14.51
N ASP A 83 -4.43 -3.05 -14.50
CA ASP A 83 -4.80 -1.72 -14.93
C ASP A 83 -5.11 -0.83 -13.73
N GLN A 84 -4.63 0.41 -13.76
CA GLN A 84 -4.98 1.41 -12.76
C GLN A 84 -5.41 2.70 -13.44
N TYR A 85 -6.64 3.11 -13.17
CA TYR A 85 -7.27 4.34 -13.66
C TYR A 85 -7.32 5.37 -12.53
N ARG A 86 -6.75 6.55 -12.76
CA ARG A 86 -6.80 7.66 -11.81
C ARG A 86 -7.46 8.85 -12.45
N ARG A 87 -8.36 9.47 -11.71
CA ARG A 87 -8.95 10.76 -12.06
C ARG A 87 -8.85 11.66 -10.84
N ARG A 88 -8.21 12.78 -11.03
CA ARG A 88 -8.03 13.78 -9.98
C ARG A 88 -8.45 15.15 -10.50
N TRP A 89 -9.19 15.89 -9.68
CA TRP A 89 -9.35 17.32 -9.85
C TRP A 89 -9.19 18.04 -8.53
N GLY A 90 -8.79 19.31 -8.61
CA GLY A 90 -8.65 20.15 -7.43
C GLY A 90 -8.88 21.60 -7.79
N ALA A 91 -9.38 22.34 -6.85
CA ALA A 91 -9.58 23.78 -6.96
C ALA A 91 -9.16 24.48 -5.69
N SER A 92 -8.63 25.69 -5.80
CA SER A 92 -8.41 26.56 -4.65
C SER A 92 -8.79 27.99 -4.95
N ILE A 93 -9.16 28.72 -3.90
CA ILE A 93 -9.30 30.15 -3.93
C ILE A 93 -8.57 30.73 -2.72
N GLY A 94 -7.74 31.74 -2.96
CA GLY A 94 -7.03 32.49 -1.93
C GLY A 94 -7.34 33.97 -2.05
N ILE A 95 -7.52 34.62 -0.92
CA ILE A 95 -7.71 36.05 -0.80
C ILE A 95 -6.66 36.59 0.14
N ASN A 96 -5.99 37.64 -0.27
CA ASN A 96 -5.04 38.36 0.55
C ASN A 96 -5.46 39.83 0.65
N TYR A 97 -5.61 40.33 1.87
CA TYR A 97 -6.08 41.69 2.12
C TYR A 97 -5.15 42.40 3.10
N ARG A 98 -4.49 43.46 2.62
CA ARG A 98 -3.70 44.36 3.45
C ARG A 98 -4.66 45.43 4.06
N ALA A 99 -5.11 45.11 5.27
CA ALA A 99 -6.09 45.97 5.99
C ALA A 99 -5.50 47.33 6.35
N THR A 100 -4.24 47.35 6.78
CA THR A 100 -3.40 48.54 6.97
C THR A 100 -2.04 48.28 6.35
N ASP A 101 -1.11 49.23 6.40
CA ASP A 101 0.27 49.01 5.94
C ASP A 101 1.02 47.98 6.80
N GLU A 102 0.55 47.76 8.02
CA GLU A 102 1.10 46.86 9.04
C GLU A 102 0.35 45.54 9.16
N LEU A 103 -0.90 45.44 8.70
CA LEU A 103 -1.75 44.29 8.91
C LEU A 103 -2.21 43.65 7.61
N GLU A 104 -1.82 42.40 7.43
CA GLU A 104 -2.24 41.55 6.34
C GLU A 104 -3.13 40.40 6.84
N VAL A 105 -4.23 40.15 6.17
CA VAL A 105 -5.15 39.04 6.46
C VAL A 105 -5.30 38.18 5.22
N SER A 106 -5.16 36.88 5.37
CA SER A 106 -5.31 35.90 4.30
C SER A 106 -6.42 34.92 4.62
N ALA A 107 -7.08 34.44 3.55
CA ALA A 107 -8.00 33.32 3.63
C ALA A 107 -7.81 32.42 2.40
N GLN A 108 -7.79 31.13 2.61
CA GLN A 108 -7.66 30.15 1.53
C GLN A 108 -8.63 28.99 1.75
N TYR A 109 -9.25 28.56 0.65
CA TYR A 109 -9.98 27.31 0.56
C TYR A 109 -9.37 26.44 -0.53
N PHE A 110 -9.23 25.15 -0.25
CA PHE A 110 -8.75 24.14 -1.18
C PHE A 110 -9.68 22.93 -1.15
N HIS A 111 -10.02 22.41 -2.32
CA HIS A 111 -10.77 21.16 -2.51
C HIS A 111 -10.02 20.21 -3.45
N SER A 112 -10.05 18.90 -3.17
CA SER A 112 -9.51 17.85 -4.03
C SER A 112 -10.42 16.62 -4.03
N ASP A 113 -10.68 16.06 -5.21
CA ASP A 113 -11.40 14.81 -5.42
C ASP A 113 -10.50 13.88 -6.25
N LEU A 114 -10.20 12.69 -5.71
CA LEU A 114 -9.37 11.67 -6.32
C LEU A 114 -10.14 10.35 -6.36
N LYS A 115 -10.32 9.81 -7.56
CA LYS A 115 -10.77 8.43 -7.76
C LYS A 115 -9.59 7.59 -8.26
N ILE A 116 -9.38 6.44 -7.62
CA ILE A 116 -8.45 5.38 -8.03
C ILE A 116 -9.29 4.13 -8.28
N ASP A 117 -9.14 3.51 -9.45
CA ASP A 117 -9.81 2.29 -9.84
C ASP A 117 -8.71 1.34 -10.34
N THR A 118 -8.39 0.35 -9.51
CA THR A 118 -7.37 -0.68 -9.81
C THR A 118 -8.08 -1.97 -10.16
N ARG A 119 -7.73 -2.54 -11.30
CA ARG A 119 -8.31 -3.77 -11.83
C ARG A 119 -7.21 -4.77 -12.13
N GLU A 120 -7.26 -5.89 -11.47
CA GLU A 120 -6.27 -6.96 -11.63
C GLU A 120 -6.96 -8.22 -12.16
N ALA A 121 -6.29 -8.87 -13.11
CA ALA A 121 -6.55 -10.24 -13.46
C ALA A 121 -5.31 -11.06 -13.20
N SER A 122 -5.40 -12.07 -12.38
CA SER A 122 -4.27 -12.89 -11.96
C SER A 122 -4.51 -14.35 -12.30
N VAL A 123 -3.52 -15.00 -12.85
CA VAL A 123 -3.48 -16.46 -12.90
C VAL A 123 -2.60 -16.97 -11.78
N LYS A 124 -3.15 -17.81 -10.93
CA LYS A 124 -2.49 -18.44 -9.79
C LYS A 124 -2.07 -19.85 -10.16
N PHE A 125 -0.77 -20.08 -10.16
CA PHE A 125 -0.17 -21.38 -10.37
C PHE A 125 0.21 -22.00 -9.02
N PRO A 126 -0.29 -23.19 -8.69
CA PRO A 126 0.07 -23.89 -7.45
C PRO A 126 1.39 -24.65 -7.62
N PHE A 127 2.33 -24.43 -6.70
CA PHE A 127 3.61 -25.16 -6.61
C PHE A 127 3.71 -26.00 -5.33
N GLY A 128 3.09 -25.53 -4.26
CA GLY A 128 3.13 -26.10 -2.92
C GLY A 128 1.96 -27.04 -2.60
N GLN A 129 1.69 -27.19 -1.31
CA GLN A 129 0.69 -28.12 -0.79
C GLN A 129 -0.74 -27.78 -1.24
N GLY A 130 -1.62 -28.80 -1.20
CA GLY A 130 -3.04 -28.67 -1.46
C GLY A 130 -3.43 -28.96 -2.91
N GLU A 131 -3.15 -28.06 -3.83
CA GLU A 131 -3.58 -28.19 -5.23
C GLU A 131 -2.52 -28.77 -6.16
N SER A 132 -1.24 -28.66 -5.80
CA SER A 132 -0.15 -29.29 -6.57
C SER A 132 -0.01 -30.77 -6.21
N GLN A 133 0.27 -31.59 -7.19
CA GLN A 133 0.58 -33.01 -7.05
C GLN A 133 2.09 -33.30 -7.16
N GLY A 134 2.93 -32.26 -7.14
CA GLY A 134 4.37 -32.36 -7.16
C GLY A 134 5.01 -32.13 -8.54
N LEU A 135 6.35 -32.16 -8.55
CA LEU A 135 7.16 -32.03 -9.74
C LEU A 135 7.04 -33.31 -10.61
N VAL A 136 7.11 -33.13 -11.92
CA VAL A 136 7.02 -34.17 -12.92
C VAL A 136 8.19 -34.02 -13.90
N GLY A 137 8.93 -35.08 -14.15
CA GLY A 137 10.06 -35.05 -15.09
C GLY A 137 11.31 -34.35 -14.54
N ASP A 138 12.07 -33.70 -15.43
CA ASP A 138 13.30 -32.99 -15.08
C ASP A 138 13.02 -31.67 -14.38
N TYR A 139 13.88 -31.31 -13.45
CA TYR A 139 13.81 -30.03 -12.73
C TYR A 139 15.24 -29.56 -12.38
N SER A 140 15.37 -28.28 -12.05
CA SER A 140 16.64 -27.69 -11.66
C SER A 140 16.54 -27.00 -10.28
N ILE A 141 17.51 -27.32 -9.44
CA ILE A 141 17.70 -26.63 -8.14
C ILE A 141 19.09 -26.01 -8.17
N ASP A 142 19.17 -24.74 -7.80
CA ASP A 142 20.44 -24.00 -7.80
C ASP A 142 21.31 -24.30 -6.57
N GLY A 143 22.49 -23.65 -6.49
CA GLY A 143 23.44 -23.84 -5.38
C GLY A 143 22.96 -23.34 -4.02
N ASN A 144 21.88 -22.55 -3.98
CA ASN A 144 21.23 -22.05 -2.78
C ASN A 144 20.04 -22.91 -2.35
N GLY A 145 19.76 -23.98 -3.09
CA GLY A 145 18.60 -24.84 -2.84
C GLY A 145 17.28 -24.28 -3.37
N VAL A 146 17.30 -23.33 -4.31
CA VAL A 146 16.10 -22.74 -4.92
C VAL A 146 15.70 -23.54 -6.16
N LEU A 147 14.43 -23.93 -6.24
CA LEU A 147 13.85 -24.54 -7.43
C LEU A 147 13.69 -23.48 -8.52
N THR A 148 14.46 -23.61 -9.61
CA THR A 148 14.55 -22.59 -10.67
C THR A 148 13.87 -22.97 -11.98
N ASP A 149 13.65 -24.24 -12.20
CA ASP A 149 13.08 -24.77 -13.44
C ASP A 149 12.39 -26.10 -13.20
N GLY A 150 11.30 -26.37 -13.90
CA GLY A 150 10.62 -27.65 -13.82
C GLY A 150 9.19 -27.63 -14.33
N THR A 151 8.55 -28.80 -14.22
CA THR A 151 7.13 -28.98 -14.52
C THR A 151 6.41 -29.44 -13.28
N VAL A 152 5.31 -28.76 -12.94
CA VAL A 152 4.44 -29.09 -11.82
C VAL A 152 3.13 -29.65 -12.32
N ARG A 153 2.70 -30.78 -11.74
CA ARG A 153 1.35 -31.30 -11.92
C ARG A 153 0.44 -30.67 -10.85
N ALA A 154 -0.67 -30.09 -11.27
CA ALA A 154 -1.65 -29.50 -10.37
C ALA A 154 -3.07 -29.94 -10.74
N GLN A 155 -3.93 -30.07 -9.75
CA GLN A 155 -5.33 -30.39 -10.01
C GLN A 155 -6.03 -29.30 -10.79
N SER A 156 -5.67 -28.04 -10.51
CA SER A 156 -6.27 -26.87 -11.12
C SER A 156 -5.32 -25.67 -11.04
N ALA A 157 -5.58 -24.67 -11.84
CA ALA A 157 -5.11 -23.30 -11.64
C ALA A 157 -6.30 -22.38 -11.41
N GLU A 158 -6.05 -21.17 -10.94
CA GLU A 158 -7.12 -20.19 -10.68
C GLU A 158 -6.88 -18.93 -11.50
N ALA A 159 -7.94 -18.38 -12.06
CA ALA A 159 -7.95 -17.03 -12.61
C ALA A 159 -8.78 -16.14 -11.68
N ILE A 160 -8.18 -15.06 -11.22
CA ILE A 160 -8.72 -14.22 -10.17
C ILE A 160 -8.91 -12.82 -10.70
N SER A 161 -10.13 -12.31 -10.65
CA SER A 161 -10.44 -10.90 -10.88
C SER A 161 -10.50 -10.18 -9.56
N PHE A 162 -9.71 -9.10 -9.43
CA PHE A 162 -9.68 -8.25 -8.26
C PHE A 162 -9.85 -6.80 -8.67
N VAL A 163 -10.80 -6.10 -8.05
CA VAL A 163 -11.09 -4.69 -8.34
C VAL A 163 -11.12 -3.93 -7.03
N ASP A 164 -10.37 -2.84 -6.96
CA ASP A 164 -10.26 -1.94 -5.82
C ASP A 164 -10.56 -0.51 -6.28
N VAL A 165 -11.68 0.04 -5.81
CA VAL A 165 -12.10 1.39 -6.15
C VAL A 165 -12.08 2.26 -4.91
N SER A 166 -11.22 3.27 -4.91
CA SER A 166 -11.10 4.26 -3.83
C SER A 166 -11.52 5.64 -4.32
N ASN A 167 -12.39 6.29 -3.56
CA ASN A 167 -12.79 7.67 -3.76
C ASN A 167 -12.36 8.48 -2.53
N ILE A 168 -11.53 9.50 -2.74
CA ILE A 168 -10.96 10.32 -1.69
C ILE A 168 -11.33 11.77 -1.97
N LYS A 169 -11.93 12.45 -0.99
CA LYS A 169 -12.24 13.88 -1.03
C LYS A 169 -11.54 14.58 0.12
N SER A 170 -10.99 15.74 -0.15
CA SER A 170 -10.32 16.52 0.89
C SER A 170 -10.67 18.00 0.74
N ASP A 171 -10.97 18.61 1.85
CA ASP A 171 -11.26 20.04 1.99
C ASP A 171 -10.30 20.65 3.01
N ASN A 172 -9.84 21.86 2.74
CA ASN A 172 -9.00 22.63 3.67
C ASN A 172 -9.40 24.09 3.63
N VAL A 173 -9.57 24.68 4.81
CA VAL A 173 -9.78 26.11 5.01
C VAL A 173 -8.70 26.64 5.91
N GLN A 174 -8.06 27.73 5.50
CA GLN A 174 -7.01 28.38 6.26
C GLN A 174 -7.28 29.88 6.36
N PHE A 175 -7.05 30.44 7.54
CA PHE A 175 -7.04 31.87 7.80
C PHE A 175 -5.68 32.24 8.36
N GLY A 176 -5.10 33.31 7.84
CA GLY A 176 -3.84 33.88 8.29
C GLY A 176 -4.01 35.34 8.69
N LEU A 177 -3.20 35.76 9.63
CA LEU A 177 -3.06 37.15 10.05
C LEU A 177 -1.58 37.39 10.31
N ASP A 178 -1.01 38.37 9.63
CA ASP A 178 0.37 38.82 9.81
C ASP A 178 0.35 40.31 10.13
N TRP A 179 0.96 40.67 11.26
CA TRP A 179 1.08 42.02 11.71
C TRP A 179 2.54 42.38 11.94
N ASP A 180 3.00 43.42 11.25
CA ASP A 180 4.35 44.00 11.36
C ASP A 180 4.21 45.53 11.31
N ASN A 181 4.57 46.20 12.38
CA ASN A 181 4.48 47.65 12.47
C ASN A 181 5.80 48.38 12.17
N ASP A 182 6.70 47.74 11.38
CA ASP A 182 8.00 48.26 11.07
C ASP A 182 8.86 48.61 12.31
N THR A 183 8.49 48.02 13.46
CA THR A 183 9.27 48.10 14.71
C THR A 183 9.95 46.73 14.95
N ASN A 184 10.37 46.54 16.19
CA ASN A 184 11.07 45.32 16.58
C ASN A 184 10.13 44.14 16.82
N PHE A 185 8.82 44.27 16.65
CA PHE A 185 7.86 43.23 17.05
C PHE A 185 6.93 42.82 15.92
N ARG A 186 6.86 41.50 15.62
CA ARG A 186 6.01 40.89 14.61
C ARG A 186 5.12 39.82 15.25
N VAL A 187 3.91 39.67 14.71
CA VAL A 187 2.94 38.64 15.10
C VAL A 187 2.40 37.95 13.88
N SER A 188 2.43 36.61 13.87
CA SER A 188 1.79 35.78 12.84
C SER A 188 0.81 34.81 13.51
N MET A 189 -0.41 34.76 13.00
CA MET A 189 -1.41 33.78 13.48
C MET A 189 -1.98 33.01 12.32
N MET A 190 -2.28 31.73 12.56
CA MET A 190 -2.87 30.84 11.55
C MET A 190 -3.90 29.95 12.21
N ALA A 191 -5.09 29.89 11.62
CA ALA A 191 -6.11 28.90 11.93
C ALA A 191 -6.37 28.03 10.71
N ASN A 192 -6.46 26.74 10.92
CA ASN A 192 -6.68 25.76 9.85
C ASN A 192 -7.77 24.77 10.28
N TYR A 193 -8.66 24.45 9.33
CA TYR A 193 -9.57 23.33 9.39
C TYR A 193 -9.38 22.47 8.15
N SER A 194 -9.31 21.14 8.33
CA SER A 194 -9.22 20.19 7.26
C SER A 194 -10.16 19.02 7.49
N SER A 195 -10.77 18.53 6.42
CA SER A 195 -11.49 17.27 6.43
C SER A 195 -11.10 16.42 5.22
N SER A 196 -11.07 15.11 5.40
CA SER A 196 -10.84 14.16 4.32
C SER A 196 -11.72 12.94 4.52
N SER A 197 -12.41 12.52 3.49
CA SER A 197 -13.19 11.28 3.49
C SER A 197 -12.68 10.34 2.42
N MET A 198 -12.57 9.05 2.76
CA MET A 198 -12.26 7.97 1.85
C MET A 198 -13.36 6.92 1.88
N LYS A 199 -13.83 6.51 0.70
CA LYS A 199 -14.64 5.32 0.51
C LYS A 199 -13.90 4.39 -0.42
N ARG A 200 -13.59 3.19 0.05
CA ARG A 200 -12.95 2.12 -0.72
C ARG A 200 -13.91 0.94 -0.82
N GLU A 201 -14.04 0.38 -2.00
CA GLU A 201 -14.81 -0.84 -2.28
C GLU A 201 -13.93 -1.81 -3.03
N VAL A 202 -13.93 -3.05 -2.58
CA VAL A 202 -13.16 -4.13 -3.18
C VAL A 202 -14.09 -5.28 -3.52
N ALA A 203 -13.93 -5.78 -4.74
CA ALA A 203 -14.58 -7.00 -5.20
C ALA A 203 -13.54 -7.98 -5.72
N ASN A 204 -13.70 -9.23 -5.35
CA ASN A 204 -12.91 -10.35 -5.83
C ASN A 204 -13.80 -11.44 -6.41
N ASN A 205 -13.32 -12.10 -7.45
CA ASN A 205 -14.00 -13.24 -8.05
C ASN A 205 -12.97 -14.25 -8.54
N ASP A 206 -13.08 -15.49 -8.07
CA ASP A 206 -12.18 -16.57 -8.38
C ASP A 206 -12.85 -17.55 -9.35
N VAL A 207 -12.19 -17.85 -10.45
CA VAL A 207 -12.52 -18.89 -11.41
C VAL A 207 -11.46 -19.97 -11.34
N ARG A 208 -11.87 -21.20 -11.17
CA ARG A 208 -10.95 -22.34 -11.15
C ARG A 208 -10.97 -23.05 -12.51
N TYR A 209 -9.78 -23.34 -13.05
CA TYR A 209 -9.59 -24.02 -14.31
C TYR A 209 -9.02 -25.41 -14.10
N THR A 210 -9.67 -26.42 -14.65
CA THR A 210 -9.20 -27.79 -14.65
C THR A 210 -9.71 -28.55 -15.87
N ALA A 211 -8.85 -29.27 -16.56
CA ALA A 211 -9.25 -30.19 -17.64
C ALA A 211 -9.58 -31.59 -17.12
N TYR A 212 -9.27 -31.87 -15.88
CA TYR A 212 -9.45 -33.20 -15.26
C TYR A 212 -10.88 -33.46 -14.80
N GLY A 213 -11.63 -32.37 -14.53
CA GLY A 213 -13.00 -32.45 -14.06
C GLY A 213 -13.17 -32.25 -12.56
N VAL A 214 -14.35 -31.83 -12.20
CA VAL A 214 -14.82 -31.65 -10.82
C VAL A 214 -16.00 -32.57 -10.61
N ARG A 215 -15.99 -33.38 -9.55
CA ARG A 215 -17.13 -34.23 -9.25
C ARG A 215 -18.28 -33.39 -8.67
N GLY A 216 -19.50 -33.70 -9.13
CA GLY A 216 -20.70 -33.12 -8.56
C GLY A 216 -21.11 -33.76 -7.25
N PRO A 217 -21.89 -33.05 -6.42
CA PRO A 217 -22.43 -33.60 -5.20
C PRO A 217 -23.32 -34.80 -5.49
N GLY A 218 -23.07 -35.92 -4.78
CA GLY A 218 -23.89 -37.13 -4.91
C GLY A 218 -23.77 -37.85 -6.25
N THR A 219 -22.77 -37.52 -7.07
CA THR A 219 -22.51 -38.19 -8.35
C THR A 219 -21.12 -38.84 -8.38
N SER A 220 -21.00 -39.98 -9.04
CA SER A 220 -19.71 -40.66 -9.27
C SER A 220 -18.94 -40.11 -10.47
N GLY A 221 -19.42 -39.03 -11.06
CA GLY A 221 -18.87 -38.38 -12.26
C GLY A 221 -18.62 -36.89 -12.11
N PRO A 222 -18.10 -36.22 -13.16
CA PRO A 222 -17.98 -34.78 -13.21
C PRO A 222 -19.32 -34.09 -12.91
N GLN A 223 -19.25 -32.82 -12.49
CA GLN A 223 -20.43 -31.97 -12.39
C GLN A 223 -21.27 -32.08 -13.65
N PRO A 224 -22.62 -32.09 -13.55
CA PRO A 224 -23.47 -32.07 -14.72
C PRO A 224 -23.04 -30.92 -15.65
N GLY A 225 -22.74 -31.28 -16.93
CA GLY A 225 -22.24 -30.36 -17.93
C GLY A 225 -20.73 -30.25 -18.04
N PHE A 226 -19.97 -30.71 -17.07
CA PHE A 226 -18.51 -30.72 -17.15
C PHE A 226 -18.04 -32.04 -17.77
N THR A 227 -17.47 -31.97 -18.96
CA THR A 227 -16.88 -33.13 -19.64
C THR A 227 -15.37 -33.08 -19.46
N PRO A 228 -14.73 -34.04 -18.75
CA PRO A 228 -13.27 -34.07 -18.65
C PRO A 228 -12.62 -34.18 -20.01
N ASN A 229 -11.74 -33.28 -20.36
CA ASN A 229 -10.94 -33.35 -21.61
C ASN A 229 -9.60 -34.05 -21.40
N SER A 230 -9.30 -34.46 -20.19
CA SER A 230 -8.02 -35.07 -19.84
C SER A 230 -8.22 -36.18 -18.81
N ALA A 231 -7.51 -37.28 -18.99
CA ALA A 231 -7.48 -38.38 -18.02
C ALA A 231 -6.57 -38.09 -16.83
N ALA A 232 -5.85 -37.00 -16.83
CA ALA A 232 -4.90 -36.60 -15.81
C ALA A 232 -4.96 -35.09 -15.54
N PRO A 233 -4.62 -34.63 -14.31
CA PRO A 233 -4.52 -33.22 -13.99
C PRO A 233 -3.55 -32.47 -14.93
N PRO A 234 -3.79 -31.19 -15.21
CA PRO A 234 -2.90 -30.38 -16.04
C PRO A 234 -1.52 -30.22 -15.42
N THR A 235 -0.52 -30.03 -16.27
CA THR A 235 0.85 -29.75 -15.89
C THR A 235 1.27 -28.38 -16.39
N PHE A 236 2.11 -27.70 -15.61
CA PHE A 236 2.58 -26.35 -15.87
C PHE A 236 4.09 -26.30 -15.83
N ASP A 237 4.72 -25.76 -16.87
CA ASP A 237 6.15 -25.49 -16.91
C ASP A 237 6.43 -24.11 -16.33
N PHE A 238 7.56 -23.99 -15.62
CA PHE A 238 8.06 -22.73 -15.13
C PHE A 238 9.58 -22.63 -15.26
N THR A 239 10.06 -21.40 -15.45
CA THR A 239 11.49 -21.09 -15.48
C THR A 239 11.75 -19.74 -14.83
N TYR A 240 12.68 -19.73 -13.86
CA TYR A 240 13.16 -18.51 -13.21
C TYR A 240 14.58 -18.20 -13.67
N ARG A 241 14.77 -17.04 -14.30
CA ARG A 241 16.08 -16.54 -14.68
C ARG A 241 16.35 -15.26 -13.93
N ASN A 242 17.55 -15.16 -13.34
CA ASN A 242 17.91 -13.98 -12.59
C ASN A 242 17.84 -12.73 -13.46
N GLY A 243 17.00 -11.76 -13.04
CA GLY A 243 16.82 -10.47 -13.73
C GLY A 243 15.77 -10.46 -14.84
N GLU A 244 15.17 -11.58 -15.20
CA GLU A 244 14.08 -11.67 -16.15
C GLU A 244 12.73 -11.90 -15.42
N PHE A 245 11.65 -11.52 -16.07
CA PHE A 245 10.33 -11.93 -15.62
C PHE A 245 10.21 -13.45 -15.82
N PRO A 246 9.85 -14.21 -14.78
CA PRO A 246 9.70 -15.67 -14.92
C PRO A 246 8.67 -16.05 -15.98
N SER A 247 8.94 -17.14 -16.69
CA SER A 247 8.00 -17.72 -17.63
C SER A 247 7.20 -18.84 -16.98
N PHE A 248 5.94 -18.91 -17.37
CA PHE A 248 5.01 -19.98 -17.01
C PHE A 248 4.29 -20.43 -18.26
N GLY A 249 4.03 -21.71 -18.39
CA GLY A 249 3.34 -22.27 -19.54
C GLY A 249 2.51 -23.49 -19.17
N ILE A 250 1.58 -23.84 -20.04
CA ILE A 250 0.89 -25.12 -19.95
C ILE A 250 1.80 -26.14 -20.60
N ALA A 251 2.24 -27.13 -19.83
CA ALA A 251 3.18 -28.13 -20.33
C ALA A 251 2.60 -28.95 -21.50
N PRO A 252 3.44 -29.42 -22.46
CA PRO A 252 3.01 -30.27 -23.54
C PRO A 252 2.26 -31.53 -23.06
N GLY A 253 1.11 -31.81 -23.66
CA GLY A 253 0.23 -32.91 -23.26
C GLY A 253 -0.92 -32.50 -22.35
N SER A 254 -0.91 -31.29 -21.81
CA SER A 254 -2.09 -30.65 -21.20
C SER A 254 -2.87 -29.83 -22.26
N PRO A 255 -4.18 -29.59 -22.05
CA PRO A 255 -4.95 -28.74 -22.95
C PRO A 255 -4.39 -27.33 -23.03
N GLN A 256 -3.95 -26.93 -24.22
CA GLN A 256 -3.30 -25.62 -24.43
C GLN A 256 -4.29 -24.44 -24.36
N ASP A 257 -5.59 -24.72 -24.52
CA ASP A 257 -6.69 -23.77 -24.40
C ASP A 257 -7.29 -23.71 -22.97
N LEU A 258 -6.58 -24.24 -21.95
CA LEU A 258 -7.11 -24.39 -20.59
C LEU A 258 -7.73 -23.11 -20.02
N PHE A 259 -7.10 -21.96 -20.20
CA PHE A 259 -7.56 -20.68 -19.66
C PHE A 259 -8.51 -19.93 -20.57
N ASN A 260 -8.71 -20.41 -21.80
CA ASN A 260 -9.52 -19.76 -22.82
C ASN A 260 -10.79 -20.55 -23.16
N ASN A 261 -10.92 -21.75 -22.63
CA ASN A 261 -12.06 -22.61 -22.90
C ASN A 261 -13.05 -22.56 -21.71
N PRO A 262 -14.28 -22.07 -21.91
CA PRO A 262 -15.29 -22.03 -20.86
C PRO A 262 -15.57 -23.39 -20.19
N ASP A 263 -15.40 -24.49 -20.94
CA ASP A 263 -15.69 -25.84 -20.46
C ASP A 263 -14.69 -26.34 -19.39
N PHE A 264 -13.53 -25.66 -19.24
CA PHE A 264 -12.52 -25.99 -18.24
C PHE A 264 -12.58 -25.15 -16.99
N GLY A 265 -13.33 -24.04 -17.04
CA GLY A 265 -13.40 -23.10 -15.95
C GLY A 265 -14.75 -23.07 -15.25
N PHE A 266 -14.73 -22.92 -13.94
CA PHE A 266 -15.93 -22.76 -13.15
C PHE A 266 -15.77 -21.73 -12.05
N PHE A 267 -16.87 -21.14 -11.65
CA PHE A 267 -16.91 -20.20 -10.57
C PHE A 267 -16.55 -20.88 -9.25
N LYS A 268 -15.54 -20.38 -8.56
CA LYS A 268 -15.08 -20.94 -7.30
C LYS A 268 -15.63 -20.15 -6.12
N SER A 269 -15.33 -18.87 -6.09
CA SER A 269 -15.68 -18.01 -4.97
C SER A 269 -15.68 -16.54 -5.36
N HIS A 270 -16.32 -15.74 -4.53
CA HIS A 270 -16.21 -14.28 -4.58
C HIS A 270 -16.16 -13.74 -3.15
N TRP A 271 -15.68 -12.53 -3.00
CA TRP A 271 -15.84 -11.77 -1.78
C TRP A 271 -15.79 -10.26 -2.06
N ALA A 272 -16.45 -9.51 -1.22
CA ALA A 272 -16.46 -8.07 -1.33
C ALA A 272 -16.44 -7.42 0.05
N PHE A 273 -15.65 -6.35 0.16
CA PHE A 273 -15.58 -5.57 1.37
C PHE A 273 -15.50 -4.08 1.04
N GLY A 274 -15.69 -3.26 2.06
CA GLY A 274 -15.58 -1.82 1.94
C GLY A 274 -14.94 -1.20 3.18
N ASP A 275 -14.13 -0.19 2.95
CA ASP A 275 -13.54 0.63 4.00
C ASP A 275 -14.03 2.07 3.86
N ARG A 276 -14.22 2.73 4.99
CA ARG A 276 -14.51 4.16 5.08
C ARG A 276 -13.56 4.78 6.07
N SER A 277 -13.03 5.94 5.75
CA SER A 277 -12.20 6.70 6.68
C SER A 277 -12.58 8.16 6.60
N ASP A 278 -12.97 8.72 7.74
CA ASP A 278 -13.22 10.13 7.90
C ASP A 278 -12.16 10.73 8.82
N ILE A 279 -11.47 11.75 8.33
CA ILE A 279 -10.39 12.43 9.03
C ILE A 279 -10.75 13.89 9.15
N GLU A 280 -10.78 14.37 10.37
CA GLU A 280 -10.98 15.80 10.66
C GLU A 280 -9.79 16.36 11.44
N GLY A 281 -9.40 17.57 11.09
CA GLY A 281 -8.31 18.25 11.75
C GLY A 281 -8.53 19.73 11.87
N HIS A 282 -8.17 20.30 13.03
CA HIS A 282 -8.11 21.73 13.20
C HIS A 282 -6.88 22.14 14.00
N SER A 283 -6.34 23.28 13.68
CA SER A 283 -5.19 23.81 14.40
C SER A 283 -5.23 25.34 14.48
N LEU A 284 -4.66 25.83 15.56
CA LEU A 284 -4.38 27.24 15.80
C LEU A 284 -2.89 27.38 16.10
N ARG A 285 -2.24 28.34 15.48
CA ARG A 285 -0.84 28.71 15.72
C ARG A 285 -0.75 30.22 15.93
N ALA A 286 0.10 30.64 16.85
CA ALA A 286 0.47 32.03 17.04
C ALA A 286 1.98 32.10 17.27
N ASP A 287 2.67 32.95 16.52
CA ASP A 287 4.09 33.19 16.57
C ASP A 287 4.37 34.67 16.82
N PHE A 288 5.34 34.94 17.65
CA PHE A 288 5.79 36.25 18.01
C PHE A 288 7.28 36.35 17.79
N ALA A 289 7.75 37.43 17.20
CA ALA A 289 9.17 37.69 17.01
C ALA A 289 9.52 39.09 17.47
N TYR A 290 10.62 39.22 18.17
CA TYR A 290 11.14 40.47 18.68
C TYR A 290 12.61 40.63 18.33
N ASP A 291 12.94 41.73 17.62
CA ASP A 291 14.30 42.07 17.27
C ASP A 291 14.93 42.88 18.41
N VAL A 292 16.00 42.36 18.96
CA VAL A 292 16.74 42.97 20.05
C VAL A 292 17.93 43.72 19.43
N ASP A 293 17.85 45.07 19.44
CA ASP A 293 18.97 45.91 19.12
C ASP A 293 19.97 45.89 20.27
N ASN A 294 21.21 45.50 20.01
CA ASN A 294 22.27 45.64 20.95
C ASN A 294 23.54 46.18 20.32
N ASP A 295 24.33 46.94 21.09
CA ASP A 295 25.56 47.59 20.62
C ASP A 295 26.75 46.59 20.43
N TYR A 296 26.57 45.31 20.73
CA TYR A 296 27.64 44.28 20.77
C TYR A 296 27.49 43.16 19.77
N THR A 297 26.24 42.88 19.34
CA THR A 297 25.99 41.83 18.32
C THR A 297 24.99 42.34 17.33
N ASN A 298 25.26 42.19 16.07
CA ASN A 298 24.33 42.57 15.01
C ASN A 298 23.07 41.69 15.11
N THR A 299 21.95 42.26 15.31
CA THR A 299 20.59 41.70 15.31
C THR A 299 20.40 40.32 15.92
N VAL A 300 19.77 40.30 17.10
CA VAL A 300 19.26 39.07 17.72
C VAL A 300 17.74 39.11 17.61
N THR A 301 17.14 38.13 16.95
CA THR A 301 15.69 37.95 16.93
C THR A 301 15.31 36.86 17.94
N ILE A 302 14.48 37.17 18.90
CA ILE A 302 13.88 36.18 19.82
C ILE A 302 12.48 35.87 19.30
N SER A 303 12.23 34.59 19.01
CA SER A 303 10.92 34.12 18.58
C SER A 303 10.33 33.18 19.64
N ALA A 304 9.03 33.29 19.86
CA ALA A 304 8.28 32.37 20.70
C ALA A 304 6.92 32.12 20.06
N GLY A 305 6.38 30.93 20.26
CA GLY A 305 5.09 30.63 19.68
C GLY A 305 4.40 29.48 20.39
N PHE A 306 3.12 29.38 20.08
CA PHE A 306 2.23 28.35 20.58
C PHE A 306 1.47 27.72 19.41
N ARG A 307 1.24 26.41 19.50
CA ARG A 307 0.38 25.69 18.57
C ARG A 307 -0.51 24.71 19.32
N TYR A 308 -1.79 24.77 19.03
CA TYR A 308 -2.78 23.75 19.33
C TYR A 308 -3.15 23.03 18.04
N GLY A 309 -3.31 21.72 18.08
CA GLY A 309 -3.82 20.95 16.97
C GLY A 309 -4.60 19.73 17.48
N GLN A 310 -5.69 19.42 16.81
CA GLN A 310 -6.47 18.19 17.03
C GLN A 310 -6.66 17.50 15.71
N ARG A 311 -6.54 16.17 15.70
CA ARG A 311 -6.87 15.30 14.58
C ARG A 311 -7.69 14.13 15.09
N THR A 312 -8.79 13.84 14.41
CA THR A 312 -9.62 12.66 14.64
C THR A 312 -9.64 11.82 13.39
N VAL A 313 -9.47 10.52 13.53
CA VAL A 313 -9.61 9.51 12.48
C VAL A 313 -10.66 8.53 12.92
N ASP A 314 -11.75 8.45 12.17
CA ASP A 314 -12.76 7.43 12.25
C ASP A 314 -12.57 6.46 11.06
N PHE A 315 -12.25 5.21 11.35
CA PHE A 315 -12.06 4.17 10.34
C PHE A 315 -13.06 3.05 10.56
N THR A 316 -13.82 2.75 9.52
CA THR A 316 -14.79 1.66 9.49
C THR A 316 -14.43 0.70 8.36
N SER A 317 -14.28 -0.58 8.69
CA SER A 317 -14.17 -1.66 7.73
C SER A 317 -15.38 -2.57 7.81
N GLY A 318 -15.74 -3.21 6.71
CA GLY A 318 -16.86 -4.13 6.71
C GLY A 318 -16.97 -4.91 5.41
N ARG A 319 -17.97 -5.81 5.37
CA ARG A 319 -18.16 -6.74 4.26
C ARG A 319 -19.57 -6.74 3.75
N TYR A 320 -19.73 -7.09 2.48
CA TYR A 320 -21.04 -7.35 1.90
C TYR A 320 -21.38 -8.82 2.07
N LEU A 321 -22.39 -9.12 2.89
CA LEU A 321 -22.78 -10.47 3.24
C LEU A 321 -24.26 -10.70 2.92
N ALA A 322 -24.60 -11.97 2.65
CA ALA A 322 -25.95 -12.45 2.45
C ALA A 322 -26.13 -13.83 3.07
N ASP A 323 -27.35 -14.22 3.38
CA ASP A 323 -27.65 -15.59 3.73
C ASP A 323 -27.69 -16.45 2.46
N LEU A 324 -26.66 -17.25 2.28
CA LEU A 324 -26.53 -18.21 1.19
C LEU A 324 -26.89 -19.62 1.62
N SER A 325 -27.41 -19.83 2.85
CA SER A 325 -27.90 -21.12 3.32
C SER A 325 -28.97 -21.65 2.37
N GLY A 326 -28.89 -22.92 2.07
CA GLY A 326 -29.80 -23.55 1.10
C GLY A 326 -29.48 -23.27 -0.36
N LYS A 327 -28.42 -22.54 -0.69
CA LYS A 327 -27.99 -22.26 -2.07
C LYS A 327 -26.80 -23.09 -2.55
N GLY A 328 -26.63 -24.28 -2.02
CA GLY A 328 -25.73 -25.27 -2.61
C GLY A 328 -24.40 -25.44 -1.89
N GLU A 329 -24.39 -25.64 -0.61
CA GLU A 329 -23.23 -26.27 0.02
C GLU A 329 -23.01 -27.68 -0.53
N LEU A 330 -21.82 -27.91 -1.08
CA LEU A 330 -21.29 -29.25 -1.25
C LEU A 330 -20.97 -29.78 0.14
N ASP A 331 -21.93 -30.48 0.76
CA ASP A 331 -21.61 -31.26 1.93
C ASP A 331 -20.68 -32.40 1.49
N ALA A 332 -19.37 -32.24 1.82
CA ALA A 332 -18.40 -33.29 1.54
C ALA A 332 -18.81 -34.64 2.17
N THR A 333 -19.61 -34.61 3.22
CA THR A 333 -20.13 -35.82 3.87
C THR A 333 -21.23 -36.50 3.05
N ALA A 334 -21.91 -35.79 2.15
CA ALA A 334 -22.89 -36.34 1.22
C ALA A 334 -22.24 -37.17 0.09
N ILE A 335 -20.91 -37.02 -0.12
CA ILE A 335 -20.20 -37.83 -1.14
C ILE A 335 -19.60 -39.06 -0.43
N PRO A 336 -20.00 -40.29 -0.82
CA PRO A 336 -19.41 -41.49 -0.29
C PRO A 336 -17.87 -41.46 -0.38
N GLU A 337 -17.19 -41.90 0.65
CA GLU A 337 -15.71 -41.87 0.69
C GLU A 337 -15.08 -42.62 -0.48
N SER A 338 -15.75 -43.70 -0.94
CA SER A 338 -15.34 -44.47 -2.12
C SER A 338 -15.45 -43.72 -3.45
N GLU A 339 -16.16 -42.59 -3.49
CA GLU A 339 -16.36 -41.75 -4.68
C GLU A 339 -15.55 -40.47 -4.62
N ARG A 340 -14.80 -40.25 -3.51
CA ARG A 340 -13.91 -39.09 -3.37
C ARG A 340 -12.63 -39.32 -4.17
N VAL A 341 -12.19 -38.31 -4.89
CA VAL A 341 -10.91 -38.32 -5.57
C VAL A 341 -9.81 -37.92 -4.59
N ASP A 342 -8.80 -38.77 -4.42
CA ASP A 342 -7.66 -38.46 -3.56
C ASP A 342 -7.00 -37.13 -3.92
N GLY A 343 -6.79 -36.30 -2.87
CA GLY A 343 -6.18 -34.99 -3.01
C GLY A 343 -7.09 -33.89 -3.53
N PHE A 344 -8.38 -34.14 -3.74
CA PHE A 344 -9.35 -33.12 -4.12
C PHE A 344 -10.02 -32.54 -2.89
N SER A 345 -10.01 -31.21 -2.75
CA SER A 345 -10.72 -30.52 -1.70
C SER A 345 -12.20 -30.37 -2.08
N TYR A 346 -13.07 -31.05 -1.36
CA TYR A 346 -14.53 -30.95 -1.54
C TYR A 346 -15.15 -29.84 -0.69
N ASN A 347 -14.33 -29.07 0.04
CA ASN A 347 -14.78 -28.02 0.97
C ASN A 347 -15.10 -26.68 0.29
N TRP A 348 -15.19 -26.65 -1.01
CA TRP A 348 -15.57 -25.44 -1.71
C TRP A 348 -16.96 -25.59 -2.31
N THR A 349 -17.73 -24.52 -2.16
CA THR A 349 -19.05 -24.43 -2.79
C THR A 349 -19.03 -23.33 -3.83
N PRO A 350 -19.78 -23.45 -4.91
CA PRO A 350 -19.88 -22.36 -5.91
C PRO A 350 -20.46 -21.08 -5.34
N TYR A 351 -21.05 -21.18 -4.15
CA TYR A 351 -21.66 -20.07 -3.43
C TYR A 351 -20.97 -19.76 -2.12
N SER A 352 -19.91 -20.50 -1.81
CA SER A 352 -19.11 -20.18 -0.66
C SER A 352 -18.39 -18.87 -0.91
N TYR A 353 -18.90 -17.83 -0.40
CA TYR A 353 -18.20 -16.58 -0.22
C TYR A 353 -16.91 -16.79 0.58
N PHE A 354 -16.88 -17.86 1.35
CA PHE A 354 -15.82 -18.21 2.26
C PHE A 354 -15.32 -19.60 1.93
N GLN A 355 -14.07 -19.68 1.58
CA GLN A 355 -13.38 -20.95 1.36
C GLN A 355 -13.47 -21.87 2.59
N ASP A 356 -13.81 -21.32 3.75
CA ASP A 356 -13.72 -21.96 5.06
C ASP A 356 -15.08 -22.16 5.70
N GLY A 357 -16.09 -22.54 4.95
CA GLY A 357 -17.34 -22.99 5.52
C GLY A 357 -18.42 -21.95 5.72
N GLY A 358 -18.70 -21.20 4.68
CA GLY A 358 -19.93 -20.45 4.47
C GLY A 358 -20.44 -19.58 5.63
N ILE A 359 -20.23 -18.27 5.55
CA ILE A 359 -20.85 -17.34 6.53
C ILE A 359 -22.35 -17.17 6.27
N GLY A 360 -22.85 -17.52 5.09
CA GLY A 360 -24.24 -17.29 4.75
C GLY A 360 -25.23 -17.72 5.81
N PHE A 361 -25.03 -18.86 6.43
CA PHE A 361 -25.89 -19.34 7.52
C PHE A 361 -25.71 -18.58 8.83
N LYS A 362 -24.62 -17.90 9.08
CA LYS A 362 -24.35 -17.22 10.34
C LYS A 362 -25.09 -15.90 10.49
N ILE A 363 -25.55 -15.31 9.41
CA ILE A 363 -26.39 -14.10 9.48
C ILE A 363 -27.70 -14.41 10.18
N CYS A 364 -28.29 -15.59 9.92
CA CYS A 364 -29.50 -16.04 10.59
C CYS A 364 -29.27 -16.43 12.05
N ASP A 365 -28.04 -16.67 12.46
CA ASP A 365 -27.67 -16.96 13.85
C ASP A 365 -27.41 -15.71 14.69
N LEU A 366 -27.31 -14.53 14.06
CA LEU A 366 -27.14 -13.28 14.79
C LEU A 366 -28.34 -13.05 15.74
N PRO A 367 -28.11 -12.43 16.91
CA PRO A 367 -29.19 -11.87 17.69
C PRO A 367 -30.10 -10.99 16.86
N GLU A 368 -31.42 -11.06 17.03
CA GLU A 368 -32.37 -10.26 16.23
C GLU A 368 -32.04 -8.76 16.21
N VAL A 369 -31.46 -8.22 17.29
CA VAL A 369 -31.02 -6.85 17.42
C VAL A 369 -29.87 -6.50 16.45
N ASN A 370 -29.07 -7.49 16.05
CA ASN A 370 -27.92 -7.34 15.18
C ASN A 370 -28.19 -7.82 13.74
N LYS A 371 -29.37 -8.38 13.48
CA LYS A 371 -29.77 -8.75 12.14
C LYS A 371 -30.18 -7.54 11.33
N PRO A 372 -29.68 -7.36 10.11
CA PRO A 372 -30.26 -6.40 9.19
C PRO A 372 -31.75 -6.69 8.97
N ALA A 373 -32.54 -5.66 8.75
CA ALA A 373 -33.98 -5.79 8.57
C ALA A 373 -34.38 -6.80 7.44
N ALA A 374 -33.52 -6.95 6.44
CA ALA A 374 -33.72 -7.92 5.36
C ALA A 374 -33.63 -9.40 5.80
N PHE A 375 -33.05 -9.65 6.98
CA PHE A 375 -32.86 -11.01 7.53
C PHE A 375 -33.66 -11.24 8.81
N ALA A 376 -34.52 -10.30 9.19
CA ALA A 376 -35.39 -10.44 10.35
C ALA A 376 -36.24 -11.73 10.26
N GLY A 377 -36.17 -12.55 11.30
CA GLY A 377 -36.93 -13.79 11.36
C GLY A 377 -36.32 -14.99 10.60
N CYS A 378 -35.13 -14.83 9.93
CA CYS A 378 -34.47 -15.99 9.36
C CYS A 378 -33.95 -16.95 10.46
N SER A 379 -33.95 -18.23 10.21
CA SER A 379 -33.46 -19.28 11.08
C SER A 379 -32.23 -19.97 10.46
N ARG A 380 -31.40 -20.56 11.31
CA ARG A 380 -30.11 -21.19 10.96
C ARG A 380 -30.18 -22.25 9.85
N PHE A 381 -31.30 -22.92 9.74
CA PHE A 381 -31.52 -24.00 8.80
C PHE A 381 -32.79 -23.71 8.01
N GLY A 382 -32.67 -22.84 7.00
CA GLY A 382 -33.76 -22.70 6.03
C GLY A 382 -33.98 -24.01 5.31
N ASP A 383 -35.21 -24.47 5.26
CA ASP A 383 -35.66 -25.72 4.57
C ASP A 383 -35.62 -25.59 3.02
N SER A 384 -34.85 -24.64 2.49
CA SER A 384 -34.74 -24.41 1.04
C SER A 384 -33.79 -25.43 0.43
N PRO A 385 -34.20 -26.18 -0.57
CA PRO A 385 -33.32 -27.09 -1.28
C PRO A 385 -32.16 -26.29 -1.95
N ALA A 386 -30.99 -26.87 -1.90
CA ALA A 386 -29.81 -26.31 -2.55
C ALA A 386 -30.08 -26.03 -4.03
N VAL A 387 -29.98 -24.79 -4.44
CA VAL A 387 -30.08 -24.39 -5.85
C VAL A 387 -28.67 -24.22 -6.39
N PHE A 388 -28.21 -25.16 -7.19
CA PHE A 388 -26.95 -25.03 -7.92
C PHE A 388 -27.14 -24.13 -9.12
N THR A 389 -26.36 -23.06 -9.19
CA THR A 389 -26.16 -22.41 -10.48
C THR A 389 -25.14 -23.26 -11.23
N PRO A 390 -25.45 -23.79 -12.42
CA PRO A 390 -24.51 -24.56 -13.20
C PRO A 390 -23.25 -23.73 -13.46
N TYR A 391 -22.08 -24.31 -13.25
CA TYR A 391 -20.79 -23.64 -13.49
C TYR A 391 -20.64 -23.14 -14.92
N GLU A 392 -21.15 -23.90 -15.86
CA GLU A 392 -21.16 -23.60 -17.29
C GLU A 392 -21.79 -22.25 -17.62
N THR A 393 -22.74 -21.80 -16.80
CA THR A 393 -23.44 -20.55 -17.10
C THR A 393 -22.62 -19.31 -16.73
N PHE A 394 -21.63 -19.42 -15.88
CA PHE A 394 -20.81 -18.26 -15.51
C PHE A 394 -19.87 -17.82 -16.64
N LEU A 395 -18.98 -18.72 -17.08
CA LEU A 395 -17.99 -18.40 -18.13
C LEU A 395 -18.59 -18.31 -19.53
N SER A 396 -19.75 -18.94 -19.77
CA SER A 396 -20.47 -18.84 -21.02
C SER A 396 -21.33 -17.57 -21.13
N ASN A 397 -21.48 -16.81 -20.05
CA ASN A 397 -22.24 -15.57 -20.04
C ASN A 397 -21.35 -14.37 -20.39
N PRO A 398 -21.44 -13.79 -21.60
CA PRO A 398 -20.59 -12.69 -22.03
C PRO A 398 -20.80 -11.40 -21.22
N GLU A 399 -21.86 -11.32 -20.43
CA GLU A 399 -22.08 -10.20 -19.50
C GLU A 399 -21.33 -10.32 -18.18
N ARG A 400 -20.74 -11.47 -17.88
CA ARG A 400 -20.04 -11.74 -16.62
C ARG A 400 -18.54 -11.96 -16.81
N VAL A 401 -18.09 -12.12 -18.05
CA VAL A 401 -16.75 -12.58 -18.38
C VAL A 401 -16.10 -11.63 -19.38
N GLU A 402 -14.82 -11.35 -19.16
CA GLU A 402 -13.95 -10.72 -20.14
C GLU A 402 -12.84 -11.69 -20.57
N ALA A 403 -12.39 -11.56 -21.82
CA ALA A 403 -11.23 -12.25 -22.34
C ALA A 403 -10.04 -11.29 -22.41
N ILE A 404 -9.01 -11.56 -21.64
CA ILE A 404 -7.79 -10.76 -21.67
C ILE A 404 -6.84 -11.42 -22.66
N THR A 405 -6.66 -10.78 -23.81
CA THR A 405 -5.70 -11.18 -24.83
C THR A 405 -4.32 -10.59 -24.53
N ASN A 406 -3.25 -11.27 -24.94
CA ASN A 406 -1.89 -10.85 -24.65
C ASN A 406 -1.62 -10.73 -23.14
N PHE A 407 -2.19 -11.65 -22.36
CA PHE A 407 -2.16 -11.66 -20.92
C PHE A 407 -0.72 -11.52 -20.40
N ALA A 408 -0.54 -10.61 -19.44
CA ALA A 408 0.75 -10.28 -18.83
C ALA A 408 1.87 -9.92 -19.85
N GLY A 409 1.50 -9.32 -20.99
CA GLY A 409 2.42 -8.84 -22.02
C GLY A 409 2.77 -9.86 -23.08
N GLY A 410 2.02 -10.97 -23.18
CA GLY A 410 2.16 -12.02 -24.17
C GLY A 410 3.36 -12.94 -23.96
N GLY A 411 3.24 -14.19 -24.46
CA GLY A 411 4.31 -15.18 -24.41
C GLY A 411 4.72 -15.65 -23.02
N ARG A 412 3.96 -15.28 -21.99
CA ARG A 412 4.21 -15.64 -20.60
C ARG A 412 3.28 -16.74 -20.10
N ILE A 413 2.12 -16.84 -20.70
CA ILE A 413 1.17 -17.95 -20.59
C ILE A 413 0.92 -18.42 -22.03
N GLU A 414 1.13 -19.69 -22.31
CA GLU A 414 0.86 -20.23 -23.63
C GLU A 414 -0.63 -20.10 -23.96
N GLY A 415 -0.92 -19.67 -25.21
CA GLY A 415 -2.29 -19.35 -25.62
C GLY A 415 -2.71 -17.89 -25.42
N ASP A 416 -1.95 -17.08 -24.70
CA ASP A 416 -2.07 -15.60 -24.51
C ASP A 416 -3.44 -15.05 -24.12
N THR A 417 -4.48 -15.86 -23.99
CA THR A 417 -5.83 -15.41 -23.63
C THR A 417 -6.32 -16.11 -22.37
N VAL A 418 -6.80 -15.31 -21.42
CA VAL A 418 -7.38 -15.80 -20.16
C VAL A 418 -8.79 -15.25 -20.01
N LEU A 419 -9.74 -16.13 -19.76
CA LEU A 419 -11.12 -15.74 -19.40
C LEU A 419 -11.20 -15.48 -17.91
N VAL A 420 -11.70 -14.34 -17.51
CA VAL A 420 -11.85 -13.91 -16.10
C VAL A 420 -13.21 -13.26 -15.89
N ALA A 421 -13.61 -13.04 -14.66
CA ALA A 421 -14.76 -12.21 -14.36
C ALA A 421 -14.54 -10.77 -14.85
N ASP A 422 -15.58 -10.15 -15.44
CA ASP A 422 -15.49 -8.80 -16.02
C ASP A 422 -15.18 -7.74 -14.96
N ARG A 423 -13.92 -7.31 -14.90
CA ARG A 423 -13.39 -6.32 -13.95
C ARG A 423 -14.08 -4.96 -14.10
N SER A 424 -14.60 -4.64 -15.27
CA SER A 424 -15.31 -3.36 -15.50
C SER A 424 -16.63 -3.29 -14.76
N ARG A 425 -17.31 -4.41 -14.61
CA ARG A 425 -18.59 -4.55 -13.88
C ARG A 425 -18.38 -4.69 -12.38
N MET A 426 -17.20 -5.14 -11.94
CA MET A 426 -16.86 -5.30 -10.54
C MET A 426 -16.53 -3.97 -9.82
N THR A 427 -16.51 -2.85 -10.52
CA THR A 427 -16.19 -1.53 -9.95
C THR A 427 -17.20 -1.02 -8.90
N ASN A 428 -18.39 -1.61 -8.86
CA ASN A 428 -19.36 -1.49 -7.78
C ASN A 428 -19.57 -2.87 -7.17
N ALA A 429 -18.93 -3.10 -6.04
CA ALA A 429 -18.86 -4.41 -5.40
C ALA A 429 -20.25 -4.98 -5.05
N LEU A 430 -21.15 -4.16 -4.50
CA LEU A 430 -22.49 -4.58 -4.13
C LEU A 430 -23.32 -4.93 -5.36
N GLU A 431 -23.29 -4.10 -6.38
CA GLU A 431 -24.05 -4.32 -7.62
C GLU A 431 -23.58 -5.59 -8.33
N TRP A 432 -22.27 -5.82 -8.36
CA TRP A 432 -21.68 -7.04 -8.91
C TRP A 432 -22.18 -8.29 -8.21
N ILE A 433 -22.06 -8.34 -6.87
CA ILE A 433 -22.48 -9.52 -6.11
C ILE A 433 -23.98 -9.73 -6.23
N GLN A 434 -24.77 -8.68 -6.18
CA GLN A 434 -26.22 -8.75 -6.31
C GLN A 434 -26.63 -9.27 -7.70
N ALA A 435 -25.86 -8.96 -8.76
CA ALA A 435 -26.09 -9.49 -10.09
C ALA A 435 -25.74 -10.99 -10.20
N LEU A 436 -24.82 -11.50 -9.38
CA LEU A 436 -24.54 -12.93 -9.29
C LEU A 436 -25.66 -13.69 -8.58
N TYR A 437 -26.33 -13.06 -7.61
CA TYR A 437 -27.39 -13.65 -6.79
C TYR A 437 -28.62 -12.74 -6.74
N PRO A 438 -29.39 -12.64 -7.83
CA PRO A 438 -30.47 -11.65 -7.94
C PRO A 438 -31.57 -11.83 -6.88
N ASP A 439 -31.79 -13.05 -6.43
CA ASP A 439 -32.82 -13.39 -5.46
C ASP A 439 -32.35 -13.38 -4.00
N THR A 440 -31.11 -12.99 -3.74
CA THR A 440 -30.53 -12.98 -2.41
C THR A 440 -30.04 -11.59 -2.07
N PRO A 441 -30.64 -10.91 -1.07
CA PRO A 441 -30.24 -9.55 -0.72
C PRO A 441 -28.89 -9.55 0.00
N PHE A 442 -27.95 -8.75 -0.47
CA PHE A 442 -26.69 -8.48 0.22
C PHE A 442 -26.78 -7.18 1.02
N SER A 443 -26.17 -7.18 2.17
CA SER A 443 -26.05 -6.00 3.03
C SER A 443 -24.61 -5.77 3.47
N PHE A 444 -24.28 -4.52 3.74
CA PHE A 444 -22.99 -4.19 4.34
C PHE A 444 -23.02 -4.43 5.83
N PHE A 445 -22.08 -5.21 6.32
CA PHE A 445 -21.86 -5.50 7.75
C PHE A 445 -20.53 -4.89 8.15
N GLU A 446 -20.58 -4.05 9.15
CA GLU A 446 -19.37 -3.51 9.76
C GLU A 446 -18.62 -4.64 10.49
N ASP A 447 -17.30 -4.66 10.35
CA ASP A 447 -16.40 -5.48 11.14
C ASP A 447 -15.87 -4.66 12.33
N PRO A 448 -16.43 -4.83 13.53
CA PRO A 448 -16.03 -4.02 14.67
C PRO A 448 -14.57 -4.18 15.03
N LEU A 449 -13.97 -5.35 14.78
CA LEU A 449 -12.57 -5.63 15.12
C LEU A 449 -11.59 -4.97 14.14
N GLN A 450 -12.05 -4.53 12.98
CA GLN A 450 -11.29 -3.71 12.02
C GLN A 450 -11.63 -2.23 12.09
N THR A 451 -12.66 -1.88 12.88
CA THR A 451 -13.15 -0.51 13.05
C THR A 451 -12.55 0.13 14.30
N TYR A 452 -12.08 1.37 14.19
CA TYR A 452 -11.47 2.08 15.30
C TYR A 452 -11.65 3.60 15.16
N ARG A 453 -11.52 4.29 16.29
CA ARG A 453 -11.41 5.74 16.35
C ARG A 453 -10.17 6.14 17.11
N VAL A 454 -9.40 7.10 16.56
CA VAL A 454 -8.25 7.69 17.23
C VAL A 454 -8.36 9.20 17.19
N LYS A 455 -8.38 9.82 18.36
CA LYS A 455 -8.29 11.27 18.54
C LYS A 455 -6.91 11.62 19.09
N GLU A 456 -6.22 12.52 18.43
CA GLU A 456 -4.93 13.05 18.84
C GLU A 456 -5.05 14.55 19.05
N GLU A 457 -4.73 15.02 20.24
CA GLU A 457 -4.59 16.44 20.57
C GLU A 457 -3.14 16.79 20.86
N THR A 458 -2.66 17.90 20.33
CA THR A 458 -1.29 18.37 20.54
C THR A 458 -1.28 19.81 21.01
N LYS A 459 -0.53 20.07 22.05
CA LYS A 459 -0.27 21.41 22.59
C LYS A 459 1.23 21.60 22.58
N SER A 460 1.72 22.63 21.92
CA SER A 460 3.17 22.89 21.89
C SER A 460 3.48 24.35 22.02
N GLY A 461 4.59 24.63 22.71
CA GLY A 461 5.19 25.93 22.78
C GLY A 461 6.67 25.86 22.42
N TYR A 462 7.22 26.93 21.89
CA TYR A 462 8.63 27.02 21.61
C TYR A 462 9.20 28.40 21.92
N ILE A 463 10.48 28.44 22.16
CA ILE A 463 11.30 29.63 22.20
C ILE A 463 12.54 29.39 21.35
N MET A 464 12.98 30.42 20.61
CA MET A 464 14.10 30.34 19.67
C MET A 464 14.80 31.69 19.62
N ALA A 465 16.10 31.67 19.47
CA ALA A 465 16.92 32.85 19.22
C ALA A 465 17.66 32.68 17.90
N ASP A 466 17.55 33.68 17.04
CA ASP A 466 18.29 33.82 15.79
C ASP A 466 19.33 34.92 15.98
N MET A 467 20.58 34.64 15.69
CA MET A 467 21.73 35.53 15.88
C MET A 467 22.53 35.64 14.58
N GLY A 468 22.88 36.84 14.21
CA GLY A 468 23.62 37.17 12.99
C GLY A 468 22.83 38.06 12.05
N GLY A 469 23.40 39.15 11.58
CA GLY A 469 22.85 40.05 10.57
C GLY A 469 23.21 39.67 9.14
N VAL A 470 22.75 40.46 8.16
CA VAL A 470 22.98 40.21 6.73
C VAL A 470 24.48 40.25 6.37
N ASP A 471 25.27 41.07 7.07
CA ASP A 471 26.70 41.26 6.83
C ASP A 471 27.59 40.47 7.80
N ASP A 472 26.98 39.67 8.69
CA ASP A 472 27.76 38.86 9.65
C ASP A 472 28.29 37.59 8.97
N PRO A 473 29.54 37.17 9.30
CA PRO A 473 30.09 35.93 8.78
C PRO A 473 29.50 34.68 9.43
N TYR A 474 28.48 34.83 10.24
CA TYR A 474 27.79 33.71 10.88
C TYR A 474 26.27 33.97 11.01
N HIS A 475 25.52 32.90 10.99
CA HIS A 475 24.12 32.90 11.37
C HIS A 475 23.85 31.69 12.25
N VAL A 476 23.30 31.92 13.46
CA VAL A 476 23.07 30.86 14.46
C VAL A 476 21.62 30.90 14.94
N ASN A 477 20.97 29.77 14.89
CA ASN A 477 19.62 29.57 15.41
C ASN A 477 19.64 28.50 16.49
N VAL A 478 19.11 28.79 17.67
CA VAL A 478 18.99 27.85 18.79
C VAL A 478 17.58 27.90 19.35
N GLY A 479 16.94 26.77 19.50
CA GLY A 479 15.57 26.71 19.98
C GLY A 479 15.26 25.46 20.82
N LEU A 480 14.17 25.57 21.57
CA LEU A 480 13.56 24.48 22.30
C LEU A 480 12.06 24.49 22.04
N ARG A 481 11.54 23.36 21.59
CA ARG A 481 10.11 23.12 21.49
C ARG A 481 9.68 22.04 22.46
N ILE A 482 8.59 22.27 23.16
CA ILE A 482 7.94 21.29 24.05
C ILE A 482 6.59 20.95 23.42
N VAL A 483 6.33 19.65 23.25
CA VAL A 483 5.10 19.13 22.66
C VAL A 483 4.46 18.16 23.64
N ASN A 484 3.27 18.46 24.11
CA ASN A 484 2.41 17.51 24.79
C ASN A 484 1.41 16.92 23.79
N THR A 485 1.28 15.62 23.79
CA THR A 485 0.33 14.87 22.95
C THR A 485 -0.59 14.05 23.84
N ASP A 486 -1.90 14.26 23.69
CA ASP A 486 -2.97 13.50 24.33
C ASP A 486 -3.64 12.63 23.27
N LEU A 487 -3.72 11.33 23.51
CA LEU A 487 -4.37 10.33 22.65
C LEU A 487 -5.61 9.78 23.34
N THR A 488 -6.69 9.65 22.59
CA THR A 488 -7.86 8.86 22.96
C THR A 488 -8.09 7.83 21.86
N ILE A 489 -8.06 6.56 22.21
CA ILE A 489 -8.07 5.44 21.27
C ILE A 489 -9.19 4.51 21.65
N ASP A 490 -10.19 4.39 20.79
CA ASP A 490 -11.28 3.44 20.91
C ASP A 490 -10.96 2.18 20.11
N GLN A 491 -10.68 1.09 20.82
CA GLN A 491 -10.37 -0.22 20.25
C GLN A 491 -11.51 -1.19 20.55
N ASN A 492 -11.96 -1.91 19.55
CA ASN A 492 -12.97 -2.94 19.75
C ASN A 492 -12.31 -4.30 20.06
N GLN A 493 -12.94 -5.05 20.94
CA GLN A 493 -12.52 -6.40 21.30
C GLN A 493 -13.76 -7.30 21.48
N PRO A 494 -13.63 -8.62 21.28
CA PRO A 494 -14.72 -9.53 21.54
C PRO A 494 -15.26 -9.32 22.97
N ALA A 495 -16.57 -9.21 23.13
CA ALA A 495 -17.19 -9.00 24.44
C ALA A 495 -17.08 -10.28 25.27
N ASN A 496 -17.65 -11.21 25.37
CA ASN A 496 -17.42 -12.48 26.09
C ASN A 496 -17.38 -13.64 25.09
N ALA A 497 -16.68 -14.66 25.47
CA ALA A 497 -16.72 -15.93 24.75
C ALA A 497 -18.12 -16.56 24.84
N ASP A 498 -19.07 -16.14 24.03
CA ASP A 498 -20.32 -16.85 23.88
C ASP A 498 -20.09 -18.02 22.92
N PRO A 499 -20.20 -19.27 23.43
CA PRO A 499 -20.02 -20.48 22.63
C PRO A 499 -20.94 -20.57 21.42
N SER A 500 -22.08 -19.92 21.42
CA SER A 500 -23.05 -19.94 20.31
C SER A 500 -22.51 -19.28 19.02
N TYR A 501 -21.52 -18.42 19.14
CA TYR A 501 -20.85 -17.71 18.01
C TYR A 501 -19.57 -18.39 17.55
N TRP A 502 -19.13 -19.44 18.18
CA TRP A 502 -17.93 -20.18 17.84
C TRP A 502 -18.23 -21.14 16.69
N GLY A 503 -18.66 -20.61 15.63
CA GLY A 503 -18.80 -21.39 14.41
C GLY A 503 -17.50 -21.39 13.63
N THR A 504 -17.37 -22.33 12.86
CA THR A 504 -16.38 -22.92 12.01
C THR A 504 -15.32 -22.07 11.37
N ASP A 505 -15.18 -20.72 11.56
CA ASP A 505 -14.27 -19.94 10.73
C ASP A 505 -13.68 -18.70 11.35
N SER A 506 -12.52 -18.31 10.78
CA SER A 506 -11.70 -17.13 11.00
C SER A 506 -12.40 -15.75 10.84
N TRP A 507 -13.71 -15.72 10.63
CA TRP A 507 -14.55 -14.53 10.43
C TRP A 507 -15.15 -13.97 11.69
N ASN A 508 -14.36 -13.89 12.67
CA ASN A 508 -14.82 -13.69 14.03
C ASN A 508 -15.25 -12.25 14.34
N GLY A 509 -14.85 -11.28 13.49
CA GLY A 509 -15.12 -9.86 13.73
C GLY A 509 -16.56 -9.45 13.45
N VAL A 510 -17.09 -9.88 12.31
CA VAL A 510 -18.38 -9.37 11.79
C VAL A 510 -19.59 -9.86 12.56
N LEU A 511 -19.51 -11.02 13.18
CA LEU A 511 -20.66 -11.74 13.75
C LEU A 511 -20.61 -11.89 15.27
N ARG A 512 -19.66 -11.23 15.93
CA ARG A 512 -19.51 -11.32 17.40
C ARG A 512 -20.03 -10.08 18.09
N ASP A 513 -20.53 -10.31 19.31
CA ASP A 513 -20.65 -9.21 20.25
C ASP A 513 -19.27 -8.67 20.60
N PHE A 514 -19.17 -7.38 20.63
CA PHE A 514 -17.93 -6.69 20.95
C PHE A 514 -18.15 -5.61 22.01
N THR A 515 -17.07 -5.25 22.67
CA THR A 515 -16.98 -4.08 23.54
C THR A 515 -15.90 -3.16 23.06
N THR A 516 -16.14 -1.87 23.23
CA THR A 516 -15.14 -0.85 22.96
C THR A 516 -14.33 -0.57 24.22
N ASN A 517 -13.01 -0.72 24.11
CA ASN A 517 -12.07 -0.33 25.14
C ASN A 517 -11.46 1.03 24.77
N THR A 518 -11.74 2.06 25.59
CA THR A 518 -11.16 3.38 25.38
C THR A 518 -9.88 3.53 26.18
N VAL A 519 -8.77 3.68 25.51
CA VAL A 519 -7.45 3.95 26.10
C VAL A 519 -7.12 5.42 25.98
N MET A 520 -6.76 6.04 27.09
CA MET A 520 -6.26 7.42 27.14
C MET A 520 -4.80 7.42 27.48
N ARG A 521 -4.00 8.14 26.70
CA ARG A 521 -2.56 8.25 26.91
C ARG A 521 -2.09 9.68 26.70
N SER A 522 -1.12 10.11 27.48
CA SER A 522 -0.46 11.43 27.34
C SER A 522 1.04 11.28 27.45
N TYR A 523 1.78 12.00 26.61
CA TYR A 523 3.23 12.08 26.68
C TYR A 523 3.74 13.46 26.26
N THR A 524 4.95 13.79 26.69
CA THR A 524 5.58 15.09 26.41
C THR A 524 6.96 14.88 25.80
N ASP A 525 7.22 15.55 24.68
CA ASP A 525 8.49 15.56 23.98
C ASP A 525 9.21 16.90 24.15
N PHE A 526 10.50 16.84 24.48
CA PHE A 526 11.43 17.99 24.51
C PHE A 526 12.30 17.91 23.29
N LEU A 527 12.22 18.91 22.41
CA LEU A 527 12.83 18.94 21.09
C LEU A 527 13.77 20.14 20.97
N PRO A 528 15.01 20.06 21.51
CA PRO A 528 16.03 21.08 21.27
C PRO A 528 16.53 21.02 19.84
N SER A 529 16.89 22.18 19.29
CA SER A 529 17.53 22.30 17.98
C SER A 529 18.57 23.42 17.98
N ALA A 530 19.64 23.22 17.24
CA ALA A 530 20.67 24.22 16.98
C ALA A 530 21.12 24.12 15.53
N ASN A 531 21.17 25.25 14.84
CA ASN A 531 21.68 25.36 13.50
C ASN A 531 22.68 26.52 13.46
N ALA A 532 23.78 26.36 12.74
CA ALA A 532 24.78 27.39 12.54
C ALA A 532 25.30 27.37 11.11
N VAL A 533 25.46 28.54 10.53
CA VAL A 533 26.10 28.74 9.24
C VAL A 533 27.25 29.70 9.48
N PHE A 534 28.41 29.37 8.94
CA PHE A 534 29.62 30.20 8.99
C PHE A 534 30.16 30.46 7.60
N ASP A 535 30.34 31.71 7.26
CA ASP A 535 31.01 32.14 6.03
C ASP A 535 32.52 32.07 6.25
N VAL A 536 33.14 30.95 5.82
CA VAL A 536 34.57 30.71 5.99
C VAL A 536 35.41 31.43 4.93
N SER A 537 34.76 31.83 3.86
CA SER A 537 35.27 32.76 2.85
C SER A 537 34.09 33.39 2.10
N GLU A 538 34.39 34.40 1.23
CA GLU A 538 33.37 35.02 0.36
C GLU A 538 32.53 34.00 -0.44
N ASN A 539 33.12 32.83 -0.74
CA ASN A 539 32.53 31.84 -1.62
C ASN A 539 32.31 30.47 -0.91
N SER A 540 32.53 30.39 0.38
CA SER A 540 32.45 29.10 1.07
C SER A 540 31.74 29.21 2.41
N LYS A 541 30.81 28.27 2.66
CA LYS A 541 30.05 28.19 3.89
C LYS A 541 30.22 26.82 4.55
N VAL A 542 30.26 26.82 5.89
CA VAL A 542 30.15 25.62 6.71
C VAL A 542 28.81 25.69 7.45
N ARG A 543 28.08 24.59 7.41
CA ARG A 543 26.79 24.43 8.13
C ARG A 543 26.90 23.34 9.18
N PHE A 544 26.32 23.59 10.30
CA PHE A 544 26.14 22.62 11.38
C PHE A 544 24.67 22.58 11.80
N SER A 545 24.14 21.40 12.04
CA SER A 545 22.80 21.21 12.56
C SER A 545 22.80 20.08 13.61
N ALA A 546 22.07 20.29 14.70
CA ALA A 546 21.84 19.27 15.72
C ALA A 546 20.41 19.41 16.23
N ALA A 547 19.66 18.31 16.28
CA ALA A 547 18.29 18.33 16.76
C ALA A 547 17.88 17.00 17.39
N ARG A 548 16.95 17.05 18.34
CA ARG A 548 16.11 15.93 18.69
C ARG A 548 14.77 16.07 17.96
N VAL A 549 14.38 15.01 17.24
CA VAL A 549 13.16 14.99 16.42
C VAL A 549 12.22 13.88 16.85
N VAL A 550 10.94 14.04 16.57
CA VAL A 550 9.90 13.05 16.84
C VAL A 550 9.07 12.82 15.57
N ALA A 551 8.78 11.56 15.27
CA ALA A 551 7.79 11.16 14.27
C ALA A 551 6.74 10.28 14.94
N ARG A 552 5.47 10.57 14.68
CA ARG A 552 4.37 9.85 15.30
C ARG A 552 4.17 8.50 14.68
N GLN A 553 3.68 7.57 15.49
CA GLN A 553 3.31 6.22 15.07
C GLN A 553 2.08 6.25 14.14
N PRO A 554 1.94 5.24 13.23
CA PRO A 554 0.74 5.09 12.41
C PRO A 554 -0.50 4.87 13.29
N LEU A 555 -1.60 5.59 13.02
CA LEU A 555 -2.80 5.51 13.85
C LEU A 555 -3.47 4.13 13.81
N VAL A 556 -3.36 3.42 12.67
CA VAL A 556 -3.83 2.03 12.57
C VAL A 556 -3.12 1.10 13.57
N SER A 557 -1.82 1.32 13.79
CA SER A 557 -1.04 0.54 14.77
C SER A 557 -1.50 0.76 16.21
N LEU A 558 -2.16 1.89 16.49
CA LEU A 558 -2.77 2.20 17.78
C LEU A 558 -4.18 1.63 17.89
N GLY A 559 -5.01 1.82 16.85
CA GLY A 559 -6.46 1.69 16.92
C GLY A 559 -7.01 0.32 16.55
N GLN A 560 -6.29 -0.50 15.78
CA GLN A 560 -6.80 -1.80 15.34
C GLN A 560 -7.31 -2.65 16.51
N GLY A 561 -8.52 -3.18 16.39
CA GLY A 561 -9.16 -4.00 17.39
C GLY A 561 -8.51 -5.38 17.56
N PHE A 562 -9.02 -6.14 18.50
CA PHE A 562 -8.48 -7.46 18.83
C PHE A 562 -9.17 -8.56 18.03
N ALA A 563 -8.58 -8.94 16.91
CA ALA A 563 -8.98 -10.11 16.12
C ALA A 563 -8.43 -11.40 16.76
N THR A 564 -9.27 -12.44 16.82
CA THR A 564 -8.93 -13.73 17.45
C THR A 564 -9.31 -14.89 16.54
N ASP A 565 -8.43 -15.87 16.41
CA ASP A 565 -8.64 -17.11 15.66
C ASP A 565 -8.88 -18.30 16.61
N PHE A 566 -9.78 -19.16 16.21
CA PHE A 566 -10.12 -20.37 16.97
C PHE A 566 -10.17 -21.57 16.04
N THR A 567 -9.65 -22.68 16.51
CA THR A 567 -9.67 -23.96 15.78
C THR A 567 -10.47 -24.97 16.57
N ARG A 568 -11.31 -25.75 15.88
CA ARG A 568 -12.05 -26.86 16.47
C ARG A 568 -11.08 -28.00 16.76
N ASP A 569 -11.06 -28.44 18.04
CA ASP A 569 -10.27 -29.59 18.47
C ASP A 569 -11.07 -30.87 18.21
N PRO A 570 -10.59 -31.80 17.38
CA PRO A 570 -11.32 -33.05 17.11
C PRO A 570 -11.49 -33.95 18.33
N ALA A 571 -10.71 -33.73 19.40
CA ALA A 571 -10.73 -34.60 20.58
C ALA A 571 -11.93 -34.36 21.49
N ASP A 572 -12.41 -33.13 21.59
CA ASP A 572 -13.53 -32.74 22.48
C ASP A 572 -14.60 -31.90 21.75
N ASP A 573 -14.42 -31.67 20.46
CA ASP A 573 -15.35 -30.96 19.59
C ASP A 573 -15.54 -29.47 19.98
N LEU A 574 -14.58 -28.91 20.72
CA LEU A 574 -14.63 -27.53 21.21
C LEU A 574 -13.73 -26.61 20.37
N PHE A 575 -14.17 -25.35 20.17
CA PHE A 575 -13.34 -24.32 19.58
C PHE A 575 -12.39 -23.75 20.61
N LYS A 576 -11.11 -23.84 20.30
CA LYS A 576 -10.00 -23.41 21.15
C LYS A 576 -9.24 -22.28 20.51
N PHE A 577 -8.91 -21.25 21.30
CA PHE A 577 -8.12 -20.12 20.84
C PHE A 577 -6.75 -20.58 20.32
N THR A 578 -6.38 -20.18 19.13
CA THR A 578 -5.12 -20.53 18.47
C THR A 578 -4.18 -19.35 18.32
N SER A 579 -4.69 -18.21 17.89
CA SER A 579 -3.89 -17.01 17.66
C SER A 579 -4.77 -15.75 17.63
N GLY A 580 -4.12 -14.59 17.61
CA GLY A 580 -4.82 -13.33 17.45
C GLY A 580 -3.90 -12.22 16.97
N SER A 581 -4.52 -11.08 16.63
CA SER A 581 -3.79 -9.85 16.30
C SER A 581 -4.56 -8.62 16.81
N ARG A 582 -3.83 -7.58 17.19
CA ARG A 582 -4.41 -6.31 17.65
C ARG A 582 -3.47 -5.14 17.41
N GLY A 583 -4.00 -3.92 17.49
CA GLY A 583 -3.20 -2.71 17.66
C GLY A 583 -2.64 -2.60 19.08
N ASN A 584 -1.68 -1.71 19.27
CA ASN A 584 -1.09 -1.43 20.56
C ASN A 584 -1.20 0.07 20.87
N ALA A 585 -2.13 0.42 21.74
CA ALA A 585 -2.36 1.79 22.18
C ALA A 585 -1.18 2.39 22.98
N GLU A 586 -0.29 1.53 23.50
CA GLU A 586 0.88 1.93 24.29
C GLU A 586 2.15 2.20 23.46
N LEU A 587 2.04 2.21 22.12
CA LEU A 587 3.19 2.49 21.27
C LEU A 587 3.71 3.92 21.48
N ASP A 588 5.02 4.02 21.70
CA ASP A 588 5.73 5.29 21.71
C ASP A 588 5.99 5.83 20.30
N PRO A 589 6.04 7.15 20.10
CA PRO A 589 6.50 7.73 18.85
C PRO A 589 7.98 7.44 18.60
N PHE A 590 8.37 7.49 17.34
CA PHE A 590 9.79 7.42 16.98
C PHE A 590 10.49 8.69 17.40
N ARG A 591 11.62 8.56 18.08
CA ARG A 591 12.48 9.68 18.45
C ARG A 591 13.88 9.45 17.90
N ALA A 592 14.53 10.52 17.50
CA ALA A 592 15.91 10.43 17.03
C ALA A 592 16.71 11.69 17.41
N TYR A 593 17.99 11.49 17.67
CA TYR A 593 18.97 12.56 17.61
C TYR A 593 19.59 12.57 16.22
N GLN A 594 19.74 13.76 15.66
CA GLN A 594 20.39 13.95 14.37
C GLN A 594 21.44 15.05 14.43
N PHE A 595 22.53 14.82 13.69
CA PHE A 595 23.64 15.74 13.54
C PHE A 595 24.05 15.79 12.08
N ASP A 596 24.18 17.02 11.56
CA ASP A 596 24.59 17.27 10.19
C ASP A 596 25.74 18.27 10.15
N LEU A 597 26.72 18.04 9.28
CA LEU A 597 27.82 18.95 8.99
C LEU A 597 27.95 19.09 7.48
N GLY A 598 27.78 20.30 6.97
CA GLY A 598 27.84 20.62 5.54
C GLY A 598 28.93 21.61 5.20
N PHE A 599 29.48 21.45 4.03
CA PHE A 599 30.37 22.43 3.37
C PHE A 599 29.85 22.76 2.00
N GLU A 600 29.79 24.05 1.67
CA GLU A 600 29.37 24.56 0.37
C GLU A 600 30.43 25.49 -0.18
N HIS A 601 30.73 25.33 -1.46
CA HIS A 601 31.64 26.22 -2.19
C HIS A 601 30.99 26.71 -3.49
N TYR A 602 30.82 27.99 -3.58
CA TYR A 602 30.28 28.68 -4.76
C TYR A 602 31.40 29.16 -5.66
N PHE A 603 31.28 28.97 -6.95
CA PHE A 603 32.30 29.39 -7.91
C PHE A 603 31.69 29.89 -9.20
N GLY A 604 32.33 30.90 -9.80
CA GLY A 604 31.74 31.62 -10.92
C GLY A 604 30.40 32.25 -10.55
N SER A 605 29.52 32.44 -11.51
CA SER A 605 28.20 33.04 -11.30
C SER A 605 27.11 32.00 -10.92
N GLN A 606 27.33 30.72 -11.18
CA GLN A 606 26.27 29.67 -11.10
C GLN A 606 26.80 28.31 -10.67
N GLY A 607 28.01 28.21 -10.15
CA GLY A 607 28.61 26.95 -9.72
C GLY A 607 28.44 26.72 -8.23
N LEU A 608 28.13 25.47 -7.85
CA LEU A 608 28.08 25.01 -6.47
C LEU A 608 28.68 23.60 -6.37
N LEU A 609 29.57 23.43 -5.40
CA LEU A 609 29.96 22.12 -4.89
C LEU A 609 29.54 22.04 -3.43
N SER A 610 28.91 20.97 -3.01
CA SER A 610 28.59 20.74 -1.62
C SER A 610 28.95 19.33 -1.17
N ALA A 611 29.34 19.22 0.09
CA ALA A 611 29.57 17.95 0.80
C ALA A 611 28.92 18.01 2.17
N GLY A 612 28.18 16.97 2.55
CA GLY A 612 27.53 16.85 3.85
C GLY A 612 27.86 15.53 4.53
N LEU A 613 27.98 15.55 5.82
CA LEU A 613 28.04 14.36 6.68
C LEU A 613 26.79 14.36 7.54
N PHE A 614 26.17 13.20 7.73
CA PHE A 614 25.01 13.06 8.61
C PHE A 614 25.15 11.86 9.55
N TRP A 615 24.58 12.01 10.73
CA TRP A 615 24.46 10.96 11.72
C TRP A 615 23.09 11.05 12.40
N LYS A 616 22.38 9.91 12.47
CA LYS A 616 21.10 9.81 13.18
C LYS A 616 21.11 8.58 14.08
N GLU A 617 20.70 8.79 15.31
CA GLU A 617 20.49 7.74 16.30
C GLU A 617 19.01 7.66 16.59
N VAL A 618 18.36 6.56 16.21
CA VAL A 618 16.91 6.33 16.36
C VAL A 618 16.69 5.50 17.60
N ASP A 619 15.82 5.96 18.51
CA ASP A 619 15.59 5.30 19.80
C ASP A 619 14.90 3.93 19.64
N SER A 620 13.92 3.82 18.72
CA SER A 620 13.19 2.57 18.48
C SER A 620 12.54 2.56 17.11
N PHE A 621 12.27 1.37 16.58
CA PHE A 621 11.42 1.14 15.42
C PHE A 621 10.18 0.38 15.84
N ILE A 622 9.05 0.57 15.14
CA ILE A 622 7.89 -0.28 15.32
C ILE A 622 8.15 -1.61 14.61
N VAL A 623 8.07 -2.67 15.38
CA VAL A 623 8.19 -4.06 14.93
C VAL A 623 6.90 -4.80 15.30
N ASN A 624 6.63 -5.93 14.66
CA ASN A 624 5.60 -6.84 15.14
C ASN A 624 6.23 -7.81 16.14
N GLU A 625 5.63 -7.90 17.31
CA GLU A 625 5.97 -8.90 18.32
C GLU A 625 4.81 -9.86 18.56
N THR A 626 5.11 -11.04 19.04
CA THR A 626 4.11 -12.00 19.52
C THR A 626 4.15 -12.04 21.04
N VAL A 627 3.02 -11.69 21.66
CA VAL A 627 2.85 -11.72 23.11
C VAL A 627 1.90 -12.84 23.49
N ALA A 628 2.06 -13.40 24.70
CA ALA A 628 1.18 -14.41 25.24
C ALA A 628 -0.02 -13.73 25.92
N VAL A 629 -1.22 -13.94 25.41
CA VAL A 629 -2.45 -13.33 25.92
C VAL A 629 -3.44 -14.41 26.31
N PHE A 630 -4.07 -14.26 27.47
CA PHE A 630 -5.15 -15.13 27.88
C PHE A 630 -6.45 -14.72 27.16
N VAL A 631 -7.07 -15.68 26.47
CA VAL A 631 -8.34 -15.50 25.75
C VAL A 631 -9.31 -16.60 26.19
N ASN A 632 -10.51 -16.21 26.57
CA ASN A 632 -11.56 -17.17 26.86
C ASN A 632 -11.95 -17.95 25.60
N ASP A 633 -12.15 -19.26 25.72
CA ASP A 633 -12.59 -20.15 24.66
C ASP A 633 -13.65 -21.14 25.16
N GLN A 634 -14.17 -22.01 24.30
CA GLN A 634 -15.18 -22.98 24.71
C GLN A 634 -14.70 -23.96 25.79
N ALA A 635 -13.39 -24.13 25.93
CA ALA A 635 -12.78 -24.96 26.96
C ALA A 635 -12.48 -24.21 28.28
N GLY A 636 -12.93 -22.96 28.43
CA GLY A 636 -12.70 -22.11 29.60
C GLY A 636 -11.59 -21.08 29.44
N GLY A 637 -10.90 -21.13 28.33
CA GLY A 637 -9.86 -20.16 27.95
C GLY A 637 -8.44 -20.70 28.08
N ARG A 638 -7.54 -20.06 27.37
CA ARG A 638 -6.13 -20.40 27.34
C ARG A 638 -5.25 -19.20 27.01
N VAL A 639 -3.98 -19.33 27.33
CA VAL A 639 -2.93 -18.40 26.86
C VAL A 639 -2.49 -18.85 25.48
N GLY A 640 -2.47 -17.92 24.52
CA GLY A 640 -1.98 -18.16 23.16
C GLY A 640 -1.30 -16.94 22.55
N PRO A 641 -0.70 -17.10 21.37
CA PRO A 641 0.08 -16.07 20.71
C PRO A 641 -0.82 -14.99 20.12
N VAL A 642 -0.49 -13.72 20.39
CA VAL A 642 -1.14 -12.54 19.80
C VAL A 642 -0.08 -11.66 19.18
N SER A 643 -0.20 -11.40 17.89
CA SER A 643 0.67 -10.47 17.17
C SER A 643 0.20 -9.04 17.41
N GLN A 644 1.13 -8.15 17.76
CA GLN A 644 0.86 -6.73 17.94
C GLN A 644 2.07 -5.88 17.53
N PRO A 645 1.87 -4.60 17.13
CA PRO A 645 2.97 -3.66 16.99
C PRO A 645 3.61 -3.38 18.35
N ALA A 646 4.94 -3.28 18.38
CA ALA A 646 5.72 -2.95 19.56
C ALA A 646 6.88 -2.01 19.23
N ASN A 647 7.37 -1.29 20.22
CA ASN A 647 8.61 -0.54 20.10
C ASN A 647 9.79 -1.51 20.27
N GLY A 648 10.41 -1.88 19.15
CA GLY A 648 11.61 -2.70 19.13
C GLY A 648 12.87 -1.88 19.42
N SER A 649 14.03 -2.49 19.24
CA SER A 649 15.31 -1.82 19.35
C SER A 649 15.45 -0.70 18.30
N GLY A 650 16.27 0.27 18.64
CA GLY A 650 16.60 1.39 17.77
C GLY A 650 17.59 1.02 16.67
N GLY A 651 18.19 2.04 16.08
CA GLY A 651 19.19 1.86 15.04
C GLY A 651 19.93 3.14 14.72
N ARG A 652 20.94 2.98 13.88
CA ARG A 652 21.83 4.08 13.50
C ARG A 652 21.82 4.27 12.00
N VAL A 653 21.82 5.53 11.56
CA VAL A 653 21.99 5.92 10.17
C VAL A 653 23.12 6.94 10.08
N LYS A 654 24.15 6.67 9.29
CA LYS A 654 25.27 7.59 9.07
C LYS A 654 25.67 7.58 7.59
N GLY A 655 26.22 8.68 7.14
CA GLY A 655 26.67 8.73 5.77
C GLY A 655 27.17 10.09 5.32
N PHE A 656 27.31 10.20 4.02
CA PHE A 656 27.69 11.46 3.40
C PHE A 656 26.92 11.72 2.10
N GLU A 657 26.80 12.99 1.77
CA GLU A 657 26.16 13.50 0.58
C GLU A 657 27.12 14.40 -0.19
N LEU A 658 27.13 14.28 -1.49
CA LEU A 658 27.88 15.15 -2.40
C LEU A 658 26.92 15.72 -3.42
N ALA A 659 27.01 17.00 -3.72
CA ALA A 659 26.28 17.61 -4.82
C ALA A 659 27.16 18.58 -5.60
N ALA A 660 26.90 18.64 -6.89
CA ALA A 660 27.56 19.56 -7.82
C ALA A 660 26.54 20.10 -8.81
N GLN A 661 26.63 21.39 -9.09
CA GLN A 661 25.87 22.01 -10.17
C GLN A 661 26.72 23.07 -10.87
N TYR A 662 26.52 23.22 -12.18
CA TYR A 662 27.13 24.28 -12.96
C TYR A 662 26.31 24.60 -14.20
N ALA A 663 26.19 25.88 -14.51
CA ALA A 663 25.59 26.34 -15.75
C ALA A 663 26.65 27.13 -16.58
N PHE A 664 26.83 26.71 -17.82
CA PHE A 664 27.76 27.36 -18.75
C PHE A 664 27.05 28.49 -19.49
N ASP A 665 27.77 29.55 -19.79
CA ASP A 665 27.24 30.74 -20.48
C ASP A 665 26.63 30.45 -21.87
N PHE A 666 27.01 29.34 -22.47
CA PHE A 666 26.45 28.91 -23.76
C PHE A 666 25.12 28.14 -23.64
N GLY A 667 24.59 27.99 -22.41
CA GLY A 667 23.27 27.42 -22.14
C GLY A 667 23.24 25.95 -21.70
N LEU A 668 24.36 25.24 -21.73
CA LEU A 668 24.46 23.90 -21.13
C LEU A 668 24.61 23.99 -19.62
N GLY A 669 24.00 23.08 -18.89
CA GLY A 669 24.19 22.93 -17.44
C GLY A 669 24.03 21.52 -16.99
N PHE A 670 24.48 21.26 -15.76
CA PHE A 670 24.26 19.96 -15.10
C PHE A 670 24.03 20.14 -13.62
N THR A 671 23.31 19.16 -13.05
CA THR A 671 23.22 18.93 -11.59
C THR A 671 23.49 17.46 -11.33
N ALA A 672 24.21 17.17 -10.25
CA ALA A 672 24.48 15.80 -9.83
C ALA A 672 24.49 15.73 -8.31
N ASN A 673 23.97 14.65 -7.75
CA ASN A 673 24.10 14.34 -6.33
C ASN A 673 24.34 12.84 -6.11
N TYR A 674 25.00 12.55 -5.03
CA TYR A 674 25.30 11.20 -4.60
C TYR A 674 25.20 11.12 -3.08
N THR A 675 24.49 10.10 -2.58
CA THR A 675 24.36 9.81 -1.16
C THR A 675 24.89 8.42 -0.86
N PHE A 676 25.72 8.31 0.14
CA PHE A 676 26.12 7.07 0.78
C PHE A 676 25.45 7.00 2.15
N SER A 677 24.70 5.93 2.42
CA SER A 677 24.00 5.70 3.69
C SER A 677 24.38 4.32 4.25
N ASP A 678 25.01 4.32 5.42
CA ASP A 678 25.28 3.11 6.17
C ASP A 678 24.29 3.04 7.35
N THR A 679 23.52 1.96 7.40
CA THR A 679 22.46 1.80 8.39
C THR A 679 22.64 0.48 9.11
N GLU A 680 22.35 0.46 10.39
CA GLU A 680 22.49 -0.69 11.26
C GLU A 680 21.29 -0.78 12.20
N THR A 681 20.72 -1.97 12.30
CA THR A 681 19.63 -2.31 13.23
C THR A 681 19.94 -3.65 13.90
N ASP A 682 19.20 -4.02 14.93
CA ASP A 682 19.28 -5.35 15.57
C ASP A 682 18.46 -6.42 14.85
N PHE A 683 17.92 -6.10 13.67
CA PHE A 683 17.15 -7.08 12.87
C PHE A 683 18.08 -8.16 12.33
N SER A 684 17.58 -9.39 12.30
CA SER A 684 18.30 -10.55 11.77
C SER A 684 17.39 -11.47 10.96
N THR A 685 18.03 -12.30 10.14
CA THR A 685 17.42 -13.45 9.47
C THR A 685 18.24 -14.70 9.82
N ASP A 686 17.83 -15.87 9.35
CA ASP A 686 18.60 -17.11 9.48
C ASP A 686 19.96 -17.03 8.77
N PHE A 687 20.20 -16.03 7.94
CA PHE A 687 21.39 -15.89 7.08
C PHE A 687 22.25 -14.67 7.40
N THR A 688 21.70 -13.66 8.06
CA THR A 688 22.40 -12.38 8.24
C THR A 688 21.93 -11.69 9.51
N ASP A 689 22.88 -11.30 10.36
CA ASP A 689 22.68 -10.45 11.52
C ASP A 689 22.87 -8.97 11.16
N ASN A 690 22.36 -8.09 12.01
CA ASN A 690 22.53 -6.63 11.89
C ASN A 690 22.11 -6.10 10.52
N LEU A 691 20.89 -6.42 10.12
CA LEU A 691 20.33 -5.99 8.84
C LEU A 691 20.24 -4.45 8.76
N PRO A 692 20.35 -3.89 7.54
CA PRO A 692 20.15 -2.47 7.34
C PRO A 692 18.71 -2.04 7.66
N LEU A 693 18.51 -0.75 7.86
CA LEU A 693 17.17 -0.17 8.01
C LEU A 693 16.33 -0.43 6.75
N PRO A 694 15.10 -0.96 6.91
CA PRO A 694 14.22 -1.22 5.77
C PRO A 694 13.96 0.03 4.91
N GLY A 695 14.00 -0.14 3.59
CA GLY A 695 13.73 0.93 2.64
C GLY A 695 14.91 1.87 2.37
N VAL A 696 16.07 1.70 3.00
CA VAL A 696 17.25 2.51 2.77
C VAL A 696 18.24 1.82 1.83
N SER A 697 18.58 2.48 0.73
CA SER A 697 19.65 2.03 -0.17
C SER A 697 21.00 2.54 0.29
N LYS A 698 22.03 1.70 0.23
CA LYS A 698 23.39 2.08 0.63
C LYS A 698 23.99 3.17 -0.26
N HIS A 699 23.63 3.17 -1.53
CA HIS A 699 24.08 4.15 -2.52
C HIS A 699 22.87 4.67 -3.30
N SER A 700 22.78 5.99 -3.48
CA SER A 700 21.86 6.62 -4.41
C SER A 700 22.56 7.76 -5.17
N ALA A 701 22.18 7.94 -6.41
CA ALA A 701 22.73 8.97 -7.28
C ALA A 701 21.66 9.53 -8.20
N ASN A 702 21.67 10.84 -8.40
CA ASN A 702 20.86 11.51 -9.41
C ASN A 702 21.76 12.42 -10.23
N GLY A 703 21.54 12.43 -11.53
CA GLY A 703 22.22 13.31 -12.44
C GLY A 703 21.27 13.90 -13.47
N GLN A 704 21.38 15.17 -13.74
CA GLN A 704 20.62 15.86 -14.76
C GLN A 704 21.58 16.68 -15.63
N VAL A 705 21.38 16.62 -16.93
CA VAL A 705 21.98 17.51 -17.91
C VAL A 705 20.87 18.29 -18.60
N TYR A 706 21.05 19.57 -18.76
CA TYR A 706 20.08 20.44 -19.42
C TYR A 706 20.75 21.45 -20.36
N PHE A 707 19.97 21.87 -21.34
CA PHE A 707 20.36 22.96 -22.24
C PHE A 707 19.20 23.95 -22.33
N GLU A 708 19.47 25.22 -22.07
CA GLU A 708 18.48 26.29 -22.10
C GLU A 708 19.05 27.51 -22.84
N ARG A 709 18.58 27.76 -24.05
CA ARG A 709 18.99 28.92 -24.84
C ARG A 709 18.03 29.19 -25.99
N TYR A 710 17.84 30.44 -26.34
CA TYR A 710 17.05 30.92 -27.51
C TYR A 710 15.59 30.40 -27.46
N GLY A 711 14.99 30.36 -26.28
CA GLY A 711 13.63 29.84 -26.11
C GLY A 711 13.54 28.31 -26.16
N PHE A 712 14.59 27.58 -26.45
CA PHE A 712 14.66 26.15 -26.43
C PHE A 712 15.21 25.66 -25.08
N ALA A 713 14.53 24.72 -24.48
CA ALA A 713 14.99 24.01 -23.30
C ALA A 713 14.89 22.49 -23.51
N ALA A 714 15.92 21.76 -23.11
CA ALA A 714 15.93 20.29 -23.08
C ALA A 714 16.63 19.82 -21.83
N ARG A 715 16.11 18.76 -21.20
CA ARG A 715 16.72 18.13 -20.03
C ARG A 715 16.58 16.64 -20.07
N ALA A 716 17.58 15.94 -19.55
CA ALA A 716 17.57 14.51 -19.28
C ALA A 716 18.05 14.29 -17.87
N SER A 717 17.32 13.48 -17.10
CA SER A 717 17.65 13.15 -15.72
C SER A 717 17.68 11.65 -15.53
N TYR A 718 18.69 11.17 -14.81
CA TYR A 718 18.83 9.78 -14.44
C TYR A 718 18.91 9.65 -12.93
N SER A 719 17.99 8.86 -12.35
CA SER A 719 17.96 8.54 -10.93
C SER A 719 18.29 7.08 -10.74
N TRP A 720 19.24 6.78 -9.85
CA TRP A 720 19.67 5.42 -9.57
C TRP A 720 19.83 5.18 -8.06
N ARG A 721 19.50 3.97 -7.62
CA ARG A 721 19.79 3.48 -6.27
C ARG A 721 20.28 2.03 -6.29
N SER A 722 21.13 1.67 -5.34
CA SER A 722 21.56 0.29 -5.11
C SER A 722 20.42 -0.56 -4.54
N LYS A 723 20.66 -1.87 -4.42
CA LYS A 723 19.73 -2.76 -3.71
C LYS A 723 19.40 -2.22 -2.32
N GLN A 724 18.17 -2.53 -1.86
CA GLN A 724 17.73 -2.18 -0.50
C GLN A 724 17.04 -3.38 0.16
N TYR A 725 17.19 -3.46 1.46
CA TYR A 725 16.43 -4.36 2.31
C TYR A 725 15.06 -3.73 2.60
N LEU A 726 13.98 -4.54 2.55
CA LEU A 726 12.62 -4.07 2.74
C LEU A 726 11.99 -4.58 4.05
N GLY A 727 12.50 -5.68 4.58
CA GLY A 727 11.94 -6.32 5.77
C GLY A 727 12.21 -7.82 5.78
N ASN A 728 11.63 -8.50 6.73
CA ASN A 728 11.72 -9.95 6.90
C ASN A 728 10.47 -10.65 6.39
N PHE A 729 10.66 -11.85 5.89
CA PHE A 729 9.61 -12.80 5.56
C PHE A 729 9.79 -14.06 6.42
N GLY A 730 8.76 -14.35 7.24
CA GLY A 730 8.74 -15.57 8.06
C GLY A 730 7.84 -16.64 7.45
N PHE A 731 8.25 -17.89 7.51
CA PHE A 731 7.42 -19.02 7.13
C PHE A 731 7.68 -20.21 8.06
N ALA A 732 6.69 -21.10 8.16
CA ALA A 732 6.80 -22.29 8.99
C ALA A 732 7.50 -23.42 8.23
N ASP A 733 8.56 -23.99 8.82
CA ASP A 733 9.22 -25.21 8.42
C ASP A 733 9.00 -26.27 9.51
N GLY A 734 7.93 -27.01 9.39
CA GLY A 734 7.49 -27.90 10.46
C GLY A 734 7.18 -27.16 11.75
N SER A 735 8.00 -27.38 12.79
CA SER A 735 7.88 -26.71 14.08
C SER A 735 8.81 -25.48 14.23
N VAL A 736 9.62 -25.20 13.21
CA VAL A 736 10.59 -24.09 13.20
C VAL A 736 10.08 -22.96 12.30
N THR A 737 10.14 -21.73 12.78
CA THR A 737 9.93 -20.55 11.92
C THR A 737 11.25 -20.18 11.28
N ARG A 738 11.27 -20.16 9.96
CA ARG A 738 12.39 -19.65 9.16
C ARG A 738 12.15 -18.19 8.82
N THR A 739 13.23 -17.42 8.75
CA THR A 739 13.17 -16.00 8.42
C THR A 739 14.14 -15.66 7.28
N LEU A 740 13.60 -15.15 6.19
CA LEU A 740 14.32 -14.67 5.00
C LEU A 740 14.26 -13.15 4.89
N GLY A 741 15.31 -12.53 4.38
CA GLY A 741 15.28 -11.11 4.07
C GLY A 741 14.55 -10.84 2.74
N ILE A 742 13.72 -9.78 2.74
CA ILE A 742 13.10 -9.25 1.52
C ILE A 742 14.01 -8.16 0.97
N TYR A 743 14.44 -8.29 -0.26
CA TYR A 743 15.33 -7.33 -0.91
C TYR A 743 14.75 -6.84 -2.24
N GLN A 744 14.86 -5.54 -2.49
CA GLN A 744 14.62 -4.97 -3.81
C GLN A 744 15.95 -4.77 -4.54
N LYS A 745 16.03 -5.19 -5.81
CA LYS A 745 17.20 -4.98 -6.65
C LYS A 745 17.49 -3.49 -6.87
N SER A 746 18.69 -3.18 -7.34
CA SER A 746 19.03 -1.83 -7.79
C SER A 746 18.03 -1.37 -8.86
N PHE A 747 17.72 -0.09 -8.83
CA PHE A 747 16.77 0.52 -9.75
C PHE A 747 17.35 1.79 -10.34
N GLY A 748 17.13 2.01 -11.64
CA GLY A 748 17.54 3.21 -12.31
C GLY A 748 16.55 3.65 -13.38
N GLN A 749 16.16 4.93 -13.38
CA GLN A 749 15.16 5.50 -14.26
C GLN A 749 15.71 6.70 -15.02
N LEU A 750 15.45 6.73 -16.31
CA LEU A 750 15.78 7.85 -17.20
C LEU A 750 14.50 8.61 -17.60
N ASP A 751 14.47 9.90 -17.34
CA ASP A 751 13.41 10.83 -17.72
C ASP A 751 13.96 11.92 -18.63
N GLY A 752 13.08 12.53 -19.44
CA GLY A 752 13.46 13.59 -20.33
C GLY A 752 12.34 14.58 -20.59
N GLN A 753 12.71 15.82 -20.88
CA GLN A 753 11.80 16.89 -21.25
C GLN A 753 12.42 17.77 -22.31
N ILE A 754 11.61 18.23 -23.24
CA ILE A 754 11.95 19.29 -24.20
C ILE A 754 10.85 20.33 -24.20
N SER A 755 11.19 21.59 -24.33
CA SER A 755 10.22 22.67 -24.54
C SER A 755 10.77 23.76 -25.47
N TYR A 756 9.84 24.49 -26.06
CA TYR A 756 10.17 25.63 -26.93
C TYR A 756 9.19 26.76 -26.70
N GLN A 757 9.73 27.93 -26.40
CA GLN A 757 8.98 29.18 -26.26
C GLN A 757 8.71 29.75 -27.66
N LEU A 758 7.46 29.60 -28.13
CA LEU A 758 7.06 30.10 -29.47
C LEU A 758 6.87 31.62 -29.51
N THR A 759 6.31 32.16 -28.43
CA THR A 759 6.16 33.58 -28.17
C THR A 759 6.37 33.84 -26.68
N ASP A 760 6.45 35.09 -26.25
CA ASP A 760 6.60 35.45 -24.84
C ASP A 760 5.49 34.83 -23.94
N ASN A 761 4.35 34.53 -24.52
CA ASN A 761 3.18 34.03 -23.82
C ASN A 761 2.90 32.55 -24.09
N PHE A 762 3.58 31.91 -25.07
CA PHE A 762 3.16 30.57 -25.51
C PHE A 762 4.36 29.61 -25.62
N GLU A 763 4.32 28.54 -24.85
CA GLU A 763 5.31 27.48 -24.81
C GLU A 763 4.66 26.14 -25.20
N VAL A 764 5.39 25.33 -25.99
CA VAL A 764 5.07 23.94 -26.27
C VAL A 764 6.08 23.03 -25.58
N PHE A 765 5.64 21.88 -25.07
CA PHE A 765 6.54 20.96 -24.41
C PHE A 765 6.19 19.50 -24.67
N ALA A 766 7.19 18.64 -24.53
CA ALA A 766 7.03 17.19 -24.45
C ALA A 766 7.89 16.64 -23.30
N GLU A 767 7.35 15.65 -22.60
CA GLU A 767 8.00 14.98 -21.48
C GLU A 767 7.92 13.46 -21.69
N ALA A 768 8.93 12.73 -21.23
CA ALA A 768 8.94 11.29 -21.22
C ALA A 768 9.45 10.80 -19.86
N ILE A 769 8.68 9.99 -19.18
CA ILE A 769 9.01 9.39 -17.88
C ILE A 769 9.31 7.91 -18.09
N ASN A 770 10.33 7.42 -17.41
CA ASN A 770 10.82 6.04 -17.52
C ASN A 770 11.09 5.62 -18.97
N ILE A 771 11.92 6.38 -19.67
CA ILE A 771 12.24 6.17 -21.11
C ILE A 771 12.74 4.75 -21.36
N THR A 772 13.51 4.20 -20.42
CA THR A 772 14.15 2.89 -20.49
C THR A 772 13.21 1.74 -20.09
N LYS A 773 11.99 2.03 -19.64
CA LYS A 773 11.06 1.02 -19.07
C LYS A 773 11.71 0.21 -17.94
N ALA A 774 12.36 0.88 -17.00
CA ALA A 774 13.01 0.21 -15.88
C ALA A 774 11.99 -0.57 -15.05
N ASP A 775 12.29 -1.85 -14.81
CA ASP A 775 11.46 -2.79 -14.06
C ASP A 775 11.79 -2.74 -12.56
N THR A 776 10.84 -3.10 -11.72
CA THR A 776 11.05 -3.29 -10.29
C THR A 776 11.08 -4.78 -9.96
N SER A 777 12.13 -5.22 -9.26
CA SER A 777 12.30 -6.61 -8.87
C SER A 777 12.59 -6.73 -7.37
N VAL A 778 11.82 -7.54 -6.69
CA VAL A 778 11.96 -7.89 -5.27
C VAL A 778 12.19 -9.39 -5.17
N TYR A 779 13.10 -9.82 -4.31
CA TYR A 779 13.44 -11.21 -4.09
C TYR A 779 13.58 -11.53 -2.60
N LEU A 780 13.45 -12.80 -2.25
CA LEU A 780 13.67 -13.29 -0.89
C LEU A 780 15.07 -13.87 -0.79
N GLN A 781 15.85 -13.40 0.16
CA GLN A 781 17.19 -13.84 0.48
C GLN A 781 18.12 -14.05 -0.74
N PHE A 782 17.68 -14.88 -1.69
CA PHE A 782 18.42 -15.26 -2.90
C PHE A 782 17.83 -14.57 -4.13
N PRO A 783 18.65 -13.97 -5.02
CA PRO A 783 18.16 -13.28 -6.23
C PRO A 783 17.35 -14.18 -7.18
N GLU A 784 17.56 -15.48 -7.11
CA GLU A 784 16.87 -16.52 -7.86
C GLU A 784 15.50 -16.88 -7.28
N LEU A 785 15.17 -16.35 -6.09
CA LEU A 785 13.88 -16.53 -5.44
C LEU A 785 13.03 -15.27 -5.60
N PRO A 786 12.40 -15.06 -6.77
CA PRO A 786 11.65 -13.82 -7.01
C PRO A 786 10.42 -13.76 -6.10
N PHE A 787 10.30 -12.66 -5.37
CA PHE A 787 9.14 -12.37 -4.52
C PHE A 787 8.10 -11.56 -5.28
N ARG A 788 8.52 -10.48 -5.94
CA ARG A 788 7.69 -9.64 -6.78
C ARG A 788 8.52 -9.08 -7.93
N PHE A 789 7.95 -9.11 -9.11
CA PHE A 789 8.46 -8.40 -10.28
C PHE A 789 7.34 -7.54 -10.84
N GLU A 790 7.65 -6.31 -11.20
CA GLU A 790 6.70 -5.37 -11.81
C GLU A 790 7.34 -4.75 -13.04
N SER A 791 6.69 -4.94 -14.19
CA SER A 791 7.19 -4.40 -15.45
C SER A 791 7.11 -2.89 -15.48
N GLY A 792 8.18 -2.25 -15.95
CA GLY A 792 8.21 -0.81 -16.13
C GLY A 792 7.38 -0.34 -17.32
N SER A 793 6.61 0.71 -17.12
CA SER A 793 5.92 1.40 -18.21
C SER A 793 6.53 2.76 -18.47
N ARG A 794 6.57 3.15 -19.74
CA ARG A 794 6.98 4.50 -20.15
C ARG A 794 5.75 5.36 -20.35
N ARG A 795 5.81 6.61 -19.90
CA ARG A 795 4.75 7.59 -20.13
C ARG A 795 5.28 8.79 -20.89
N ILE A 796 4.55 9.23 -21.90
CA ILE A 796 4.87 10.41 -22.71
C ILE A 796 3.76 11.43 -22.51
N TYR A 797 4.16 12.68 -22.32
CA TYR A 797 3.28 13.84 -22.26
C TYR A 797 3.59 14.77 -23.41
N GLY A 798 2.58 15.47 -23.89
CA GLY A 798 2.72 16.58 -24.80
C GLY A 798 1.70 17.65 -24.46
N GLY A 799 2.11 18.91 -24.49
CA GLY A 799 1.24 19.98 -24.06
C GLY A 799 1.68 21.37 -24.44
N VAL A 800 0.85 22.31 -24.03
CA VAL A 800 1.04 23.73 -24.23
C VAL A 800 0.85 24.50 -22.93
N LYS A 801 1.61 25.56 -22.75
CA LYS A 801 1.50 26.48 -21.63
C LYS A 801 1.30 27.88 -22.18
N PHE A 802 0.33 28.57 -21.63
CA PHE A 802 -0.02 29.92 -22.00
C PHE A 802 -0.01 30.82 -20.76
N ASN A 803 0.68 31.96 -20.83
CA ASN A 803 0.76 32.99 -19.80
C ASN A 803 0.20 34.30 -20.39
N PHE A 804 -0.64 35.03 -19.71
CA PHE A 804 -1.26 36.28 -20.17
C PHE A 804 -1.26 37.34 -19.08
#